data_698ead6e2beeea0076f61d0f639b48a9
#
_entry.id   698ead6e2beeea0076f61d0f639b48a9
#
_cell.length_a   1.000
_cell.length_b   1.000
_cell.length_c   1.000
_cell.angle_alpha   90.00
_cell.angle_beta   90.00
_cell.angle_gamma   90.00
#
_symmetry.space_group_name_H-M   'P 1'
#
loop_
_entity.id
_entity.type
_entity.pdbx_description
1 polymer ?
#
loop_
_entity_poly.entity_id
_entity_poly.type
_entity_poly.pdbx_seq_one_letter_code
_entity_poly.pdbx_strand_id
1 'polypeptide(L)'
;MIIRLPKLILLLVILSALPMRFAAQGSALEASDSPEVATDSASKYSDDWRSNGPPGGDVRSLVVDPNNADRFYFGTLDGQIYTSADAGKSWQFLYNFDRPRLFVDHILVDPRDSRVLYVAAHRHKEAGGFFKSTDGGHHWRESPELKNEALHSLTQAEADPNVLIAGTFNGIFRSDNAGDSWTQLPTSSTAGLVHVESLAIDPRTTNTIYAGTWYLPYKSTDGGKTWKTIKNGIIDDSDIFAIDIDPRDPNHVIASACSGIYETRSAGDNWKKVQGIPSQSRRTRAILQHPSIAGLVFAGTTEGFWRSERGGDADSWMVTTSRQLEINSIAVHPSRPQTVFIGTNNYGVMVSYDGGKNFAPTNAGYSGRFANVIVADREMSNRIYAATINTTTGGGFLFASTDNGESWRPSMRNMPPRLITYSILQDARDVNTIYLGTNLGVYRSVDRGASWAPVWTAAPAAKARAGKKRGPAARPAVAAKPNDTIRRAQQALNAAGYNLGTPDGRAGVLTTKALRKFQSDNHLPASGKFDGQTLAALHVAPASGDEAETIVLSDAVNALAQTVDPGTQQPLYLAATNLGLFRSLDPTQGWQKLSYGSFDPRTTCISTDAQNPETIWVGTAASGVLVSRDAGKTWERLSGVPTEAPVNVIARDTTRRNYAYVGTKQAFYMTKDGGANWSRRGGNLPFGDFTSILINPRNPEEVFAGNAYQTGEIGGGVYRSVNSGSTWSRIDPKEHRLPSQRIWALAFDSQDQNTLFVGSHSAGVYVVPRGSSTVTASSQ
;
A
#
# COMPACT_ATOMS: atom_id res chain seq x y z
N MET A 1 21.31 57.31 -35.35
CA MET A 1 21.66 58.13 -34.19
C MET A 1 22.14 57.15 -33.10
N ILE A 2 23.46 57.12 -32.91
CA ILE A 2 24.22 56.14 -32.12
C ILE A 2 24.34 56.72 -30.72
N ILE A 3 23.92 55.93 -29.71
CA ILE A 3 24.28 56.23 -28.31
C ILE A 3 24.99 55.02 -27.71
N ARG A 4 26.24 55.30 -27.31
CA ARG A 4 27.23 54.39 -26.75
C ARG A 4 26.92 54.04 -25.28
N LEU A 5 27.08 52.78 -24.90
CA LEU A 5 27.22 52.32 -23.51
C LEU A 5 28.66 52.56 -23.00
N PRO A 6 28.90 52.93 -21.75
CA PRO A 6 30.23 52.92 -21.16
C PRO A 6 30.60 51.53 -20.60
N LYS A 7 31.85 51.18 -20.82
CA LYS A 7 32.53 49.98 -20.29
C LYS A 7 32.71 50.09 -18.77
N LEU A 8 32.27 49.09 -18.01
CA LEU A 8 32.67 48.91 -16.63
C LEU A 8 33.81 47.91 -16.58
N ILE A 9 34.92 48.30 -15.99
CA ILE A 9 36.16 47.53 -15.84
C ILE A 9 35.93 46.50 -14.72
N LEU A 10 36.07 45.21 -15.06
CA LEU A 10 36.05 44.10 -14.11
C LEU A 10 37.47 43.90 -13.57
N LEU A 11 37.70 44.23 -12.30
CA LEU A 11 38.95 43.98 -11.58
C LEU A 11 38.99 42.52 -11.20
N LEU A 12 39.88 41.73 -11.81
CA LEU A 12 40.11 40.33 -11.50
C LEU A 12 40.97 40.24 -10.23
N VAL A 13 40.37 39.95 -9.08
CA VAL A 13 41.12 39.53 -7.89
C VAL A 13 41.27 38.01 -7.97
N ILE A 14 42.48 37.58 -8.29
CA ILE A 14 42.88 36.16 -8.20
C ILE A 14 43.09 35.87 -6.71
N LEU A 15 42.07 35.29 -6.04
CA LEU A 15 42.26 34.60 -4.78
C LEU A 15 42.53 33.13 -5.10
N SER A 16 43.74 32.67 -4.79
CA SER A 16 44.15 31.29 -4.81
C SER A 16 43.28 30.49 -3.83
N ALA A 17 42.23 29.83 -4.34
CA ALA A 17 41.46 28.89 -3.59
C ALA A 17 42.24 27.56 -3.53
N LEU A 18 42.90 27.30 -2.41
CA LEU A 18 43.21 25.97 -1.98
C LEU A 18 41.91 25.15 -1.91
N PRO A 19 41.85 23.95 -2.46
CA PRO A 19 40.69 23.10 -2.25
C PRO A 19 40.61 22.72 -0.78
N MET A 20 39.77 23.40 0.00
CA MET A 20 39.24 22.80 1.22
C MET A 20 38.48 21.54 0.79
N ARG A 21 39.12 20.40 0.94
CA ARG A 21 38.41 19.13 1.06
C ARG A 21 37.52 19.28 2.30
N PHE A 22 36.27 19.63 2.11
CA PHE A 22 35.22 19.19 3.01
C PHE A 22 35.28 17.66 2.94
N ALA A 23 35.93 17.06 3.91
CA ALA A 23 35.61 15.70 4.30
C ALA A 23 34.14 15.76 4.73
N ALA A 24 33.26 15.40 3.84
CA ALA A 24 32.00 14.84 4.23
C ALA A 24 32.38 13.61 5.06
N GLN A 25 32.42 13.78 6.38
CA GLN A 25 32.16 12.69 7.29
C GLN A 25 30.67 12.30 7.09
N GLY A 26 30.38 11.76 5.90
CA GLY A 26 29.42 10.68 5.83
C GLY A 26 30.03 9.64 6.76
N SER A 27 29.44 9.47 7.95
CA SER A 27 29.55 8.21 8.65
C SER A 27 29.11 7.15 7.64
N ALA A 28 30.08 6.55 6.95
CA ALA A 28 29.94 5.22 6.44
C ALA A 28 29.47 4.45 7.67
N LEU A 29 28.17 4.17 7.75
CA LEU A 29 27.66 3.10 8.59
C LEU A 29 28.49 1.90 8.15
N GLU A 30 29.42 1.54 9.01
CA GLU A 30 30.21 0.33 8.85
C GLU A 30 29.21 -0.80 8.63
N ALA A 31 29.10 -1.24 7.39
CA ALA A 31 28.42 -2.47 6.99
C ALA A 31 29.33 -3.63 7.34
N SER A 32 29.85 -3.65 8.57
CA SER A 32 30.70 -4.72 9.07
C SER A 32 30.25 -5.06 10.49
N ASP A 33 29.90 -6.32 10.66
CA ASP A 33 29.69 -6.99 11.94
C ASP A 33 28.41 -6.59 12.71
N SER A 34 27.25 -6.58 12.04
CA SER A 34 26.04 -7.00 12.76
C SER A 34 26.21 -8.50 13.05
N PRO A 35 26.28 -8.93 14.31
CA PRO A 35 26.34 -10.36 14.61
C PRO A 35 25.13 -11.01 13.93
N GLU A 36 25.36 -12.01 13.10
CA GLU A 36 24.30 -12.76 12.44
C GLU A 36 23.35 -13.28 13.52
N VAL A 37 22.08 -12.88 13.47
CA VAL A 37 21.11 -13.35 14.45
C VAL A 37 20.91 -14.83 14.20
N ALA A 38 21.35 -15.66 15.14
CA ALA A 38 21.25 -17.10 15.01
C ALA A 38 19.78 -17.52 14.78
N THR A 39 19.57 -18.50 13.90
CA THR A 39 18.28 -19.17 13.78
C THR A 39 18.00 -19.93 15.08
N ASP A 40 16.78 -19.85 15.58
CA ASP A 40 16.36 -20.56 16.78
C ASP A 40 16.10 -22.05 16.44
N SER A 41 17.17 -22.86 16.43
CA SER A 41 17.06 -24.31 16.22
C SER A 41 16.35 -25.05 17.39
N ALA A 42 16.15 -24.35 18.51
CA ALA A 42 15.35 -24.85 19.66
C ALA A 42 13.96 -24.24 19.67
N SER A 43 13.55 -23.58 18.57
CA SER A 43 12.20 -23.02 18.48
C SER A 43 11.16 -24.10 18.64
N LYS A 44 10.20 -23.87 19.56
CA LYS A 44 9.02 -24.72 19.70
C LYS A 44 7.99 -24.46 18.60
N TYR A 45 8.25 -23.49 17.71
CA TYR A 45 7.41 -23.20 16.56
C TYR A 45 7.82 -24.12 15.42
N SER A 46 6.82 -24.73 14.80
CA SER A 46 7.06 -25.63 13.68
C SER A 46 7.62 -24.87 12.47
N ASP A 47 8.38 -25.54 11.62
CA ASP A 47 8.81 -25.00 10.32
C ASP A 47 7.61 -24.89 9.34
N ASP A 48 6.42 -25.33 9.75
CA ASP A 48 5.19 -25.36 8.96
C ASP A 48 4.48 -24.00 9.00
N TRP A 49 5.13 -22.99 8.45
CA TRP A 49 4.54 -21.67 8.26
C TRP A 49 3.63 -21.69 7.03
N ARG A 50 2.33 -21.51 7.26
CA ARG A 50 1.34 -21.54 6.17
C ARG A 50 0.74 -20.17 5.97
N SER A 51 0.75 -19.70 4.72
CA SER A 51 -0.05 -18.55 4.32
C SER A 51 -1.49 -19.02 4.14
N ASN A 52 -2.35 -18.68 5.10
CA ASN A 52 -3.74 -19.15 5.11
C ASN A 52 -4.74 -18.09 4.61
N GLY A 53 -4.28 -16.96 4.11
CA GLY A 53 -5.19 -15.95 3.59
C GLY A 53 -5.05 -14.59 4.29
N PRO A 54 -6.01 -13.69 4.23
CA PRO A 54 -7.25 -13.78 3.42
C PRO A 54 -6.96 -13.94 1.92
N PRO A 55 -7.81 -14.70 1.19
CA PRO A 55 -7.54 -15.04 -0.21
C PRO A 55 -7.59 -13.83 -1.13
N GLY A 56 -6.86 -13.90 -2.25
CA GLY A 56 -6.72 -12.85 -3.25
C GLY A 56 -5.57 -11.89 -2.97
N GLY A 57 -5.46 -10.88 -3.78
CA GLY A 57 -4.36 -9.92 -3.81
C GLY A 57 -4.22 -9.33 -5.20
N ASP A 58 -3.07 -8.70 -5.48
CA ASP A 58 -2.79 -8.09 -6.77
C ASP A 58 -2.24 -9.13 -7.76
N VAL A 59 -2.90 -9.30 -8.89
CA VAL A 59 -2.45 -10.10 -10.02
C VAL A 59 -2.18 -9.16 -11.18
N ARG A 60 -0.92 -9.09 -11.63
CA ARG A 60 -0.49 -8.17 -12.67
C ARG A 60 -0.53 -8.79 -14.06
N SER A 61 0.07 -9.96 -14.20
CA SER A 61 0.09 -10.75 -15.44
C SER A 61 -0.49 -12.14 -15.19
N LEU A 62 -1.14 -12.70 -16.20
CA LEU A 62 -1.74 -14.04 -16.14
C LEU A 62 -1.60 -14.70 -17.48
N VAL A 63 -1.06 -15.91 -17.53
CA VAL A 63 -0.83 -16.66 -18.75
C VAL A 63 -1.19 -18.13 -18.57
N VAL A 64 -1.69 -18.74 -19.64
CA VAL A 64 -1.88 -20.18 -19.76
C VAL A 64 -0.69 -20.78 -20.51
N ASP A 65 -0.20 -21.92 -20.07
CA ASP A 65 0.82 -22.66 -20.79
C ASP A 65 0.26 -23.17 -22.15
N PRO A 66 0.83 -22.76 -23.28
CA PRO A 66 0.33 -23.18 -24.59
C PRO A 66 0.47 -24.69 -24.84
N ASN A 67 1.37 -25.36 -24.10
CA ASN A 67 1.61 -26.80 -24.21
C ASN A 67 0.78 -27.62 -23.20
N ASN A 68 0.24 -26.97 -22.16
CA ASN A 68 -0.55 -27.63 -21.11
C ASN A 68 -1.69 -26.72 -20.65
N ALA A 69 -2.88 -26.95 -21.16
CA ALA A 69 -4.06 -26.15 -20.88
C ALA A 69 -4.51 -26.11 -19.39
N ASP A 70 -4.05 -27.03 -18.56
CA ASP A 70 -4.33 -27.04 -17.12
C ASP A 70 -3.25 -26.29 -16.30
N ARG A 71 -2.15 -25.87 -16.94
CA ARG A 71 -1.08 -25.13 -16.29
C ARG A 71 -1.18 -23.64 -16.56
N PHE A 72 -1.18 -22.88 -15.46
CA PHE A 72 -1.25 -21.42 -15.50
C PHE A 72 -0.14 -20.81 -14.64
N TYR A 73 0.21 -19.57 -14.97
CA TYR A 73 1.10 -18.76 -14.17
C TYR A 73 0.54 -17.36 -14.03
N PHE A 74 0.77 -16.73 -12.88
CA PHE A 74 0.57 -15.30 -12.74
C PHE A 74 1.70 -14.63 -11.96
N GLY A 75 1.91 -13.33 -12.26
CA GLY A 75 2.84 -12.45 -11.58
C GLY A 75 2.12 -11.40 -10.77
N THR A 76 2.75 -10.96 -9.68
CA THR A 76 2.21 -9.96 -8.76
C THR A 76 2.89 -8.60 -8.94
N LEU A 77 2.44 -7.60 -8.17
CA LEU A 77 3.07 -6.28 -8.08
C LEU A 77 4.25 -6.22 -7.09
N ASP A 78 4.67 -7.36 -6.56
CA ASP A 78 5.74 -7.44 -5.55
C ASP A 78 6.75 -8.57 -5.84
N GLY A 79 6.96 -8.90 -7.12
CA GLY A 79 8.01 -9.82 -7.56
C GLY A 79 7.72 -11.30 -7.33
N GLN A 80 6.49 -11.69 -7.07
CA GLN A 80 6.13 -13.07 -6.83
C GLN A 80 5.50 -13.71 -8.06
N ILE A 81 5.78 -14.99 -8.27
CA ILE A 81 5.13 -15.83 -9.29
C ILE A 81 4.41 -16.97 -8.60
N TYR A 82 3.19 -17.22 -9.04
CA TYR A 82 2.36 -18.35 -8.64
C TYR A 82 2.04 -19.22 -9.87
N THR A 83 1.83 -20.52 -9.64
CA THR A 83 1.45 -21.48 -10.64
C THR A 83 0.22 -22.26 -10.22
N SER A 84 -0.56 -22.70 -11.21
CA SER A 84 -1.66 -23.65 -11.06
C SER A 84 -1.38 -24.85 -11.97
N ALA A 85 -1.76 -26.05 -11.54
CA ALA A 85 -1.71 -27.28 -12.33
C ALA A 85 -3.09 -27.91 -12.52
N ASP A 86 -4.17 -27.18 -12.15
CA ASP A 86 -5.55 -27.67 -12.12
C ASP A 86 -6.53 -26.71 -12.86
N ALA A 87 -5.99 -26.05 -13.89
CA ALA A 87 -6.73 -25.06 -14.70
C ALA A 87 -7.23 -23.87 -13.88
N GLY A 88 -6.38 -23.32 -12.99
CA GLY A 88 -6.65 -22.11 -12.23
C GLY A 88 -7.62 -22.29 -11.07
N LYS A 89 -7.92 -23.51 -10.62
CA LYS A 89 -8.78 -23.75 -9.44
C LYS A 89 -8.03 -23.50 -8.14
N SER A 90 -6.73 -23.87 -8.09
CA SER A 90 -5.86 -23.59 -6.96
C SER A 90 -4.49 -23.09 -7.43
N TRP A 91 -3.80 -22.38 -6.54
CA TRP A 91 -2.54 -21.72 -6.83
C TRP A 91 -1.48 -22.11 -5.79
N GLN A 92 -0.26 -22.27 -6.27
CA GLN A 92 0.91 -22.55 -5.46
C GLN A 92 1.96 -21.46 -5.70
N PHE A 93 2.60 -21.05 -4.63
CA PHE A 93 3.76 -20.17 -4.71
C PHE A 93 4.88 -20.87 -5.47
N LEU A 94 5.44 -20.20 -6.49
CA LEU A 94 6.51 -20.75 -7.31
C LEU A 94 7.85 -20.06 -7.04
N TYR A 95 7.87 -18.71 -7.09
CA TYR A 95 9.12 -17.97 -6.99
C TYR A 95 8.91 -16.55 -6.47
N ASN A 96 9.93 -16.00 -5.80
CA ASN A 96 10.03 -14.58 -5.44
C ASN A 96 11.38 -14.05 -5.92
N PHE A 97 11.36 -12.96 -6.70
CA PHE A 97 12.58 -12.28 -7.13
C PHE A 97 13.29 -11.52 -6.00
N ASP A 98 12.68 -11.47 -4.80
CA ASP A 98 13.20 -10.76 -3.63
C ASP A 98 13.49 -9.28 -3.90
N ARG A 99 12.70 -8.67 -4.79
CA ARG A 99 12.77 -7.25 -5.15
C ARG A 99 11.43 -6.59 -4.81
N PRO A 100 11.34 -5.83 -3.70
CA PRO A 100 10.10 -5.14 -3.32
C PRO A 100 9.61 -4.20 -4.42
N ARG A 101 8.30 -4.21 -4.66
CA ARG A 101 7.65 -3.42 -5.71
C ARG A 101 8.18 -3.73 -7.12
N LEU A 102 8.60 -4.95 -7.37
CA LEU A 102 8.88 -5.43 -8.70
C LEU A 102 7.55 -5.86 -9.35
N PHE A 103 7.09 -5.11 -10.32
CA PHE A 103 5.88 -5.43 -11.06
C PHE A 103 6.22 -6.46 -12.14
N VAL A 104 5.67 -7.66 -12.04
CA VAL A 104 5.81 -8.71 -13.03
C VAL A 104 4.80 -8.45 -14.15
N ASP A 105 5.14 -7.58 -15.09
CA ASP A 105 4.21 -7.10 -16.12
C ASP A 105 3.83 -8.16 -17.13
N HIS A 106 4.80 -8.98 -17.52
CA HIS A 106 4.57 -10.06 -18.48
C HIS A 106 5.25 -11.34 -18.04
N ILE A 107 4.52 -12.45 -18.21
CA ILE A 107 5.04 -13.81 -18.18
C ILE A 107 4.71 -14.44 -19.52
N LEU A 108 5.70 -15.05 -20.18
CA LEU A 108 5.49 -15.88 -21.37
C LEU A 108 5.99 -17.28 -21.08
N VAL A 109 5.32 -18.27 -21.67
CA VAL A 109 5.76 -19.68 -21.70
C VAL A 109 6.16 -20.00 -23.13
N ASP A 110 7.34 -20.55 -23.33
CA ASP A 110 7.79 -20.91 -24.68
C ASP A 110 6.86 -21.99 -25.30
N PRO A 111 6.32 -21.77 -26.51
CA PRO A 111 5.39 -22.71 -27.09
C PRO A 111 6.00 -24.06 -27.49
N ARG A 112 7.32 -24.23 -27.37
CA ARG A 112 8.06 -25.47 -27.65
C ARG A 112 8.40 -26.27 -26.40
N ASP A 113 8.50 -25.60 -25.23
CA ASP A 113 8.89 -26.25 -23.99
C ASP A 113 8.31 -25.51 -22.77
N SER A 114 7.36 -26.12 -22.07
CA SER A 114 6.73 -25.61 -20.84
C SER A 114 7.70 -25.28 -19.71
N ARG A 115 8.95 -25.77 -19.77
CA ARG A 115 9.98 -25.46 -18.76
C ARG A 115 10.63 -24.10 -19.01
N VAL A 116 10.49 -23.55 -20.22
CA VAL A 116 11.10 -22.26 -20.57
C VAL A 116 10.09 -21.14 -20.34
N LEU A 117 10.42 -20.27 -19.39
CA LEU A 117 9.60 -19.13 -19.02
C LEU A 117 10.41 -17.84 -19.17
N TYR A 118 9.71 -16.77 -19.54
CA TYR A 118 10.25 -15.43 -19.66
C TYR A 118 9.44 -14.46 -18.81
N VAL A 119 10.13 -13.54 -18.14
CA VAL A 119 9.53 -12.48 -17.33
C VAL A 119 10.11 -11.13 -17.72
N ALA A 120 9.22 -10.16 -17.97
CA ALA A 120 9.54 -8.75 -18.06
C ALA A 120 8.97 -8.03 -16.85
N ALA A 121 9.79 -7.18 -16.25
CA ALA A 121 9.43 -6.50 -15.02
C ALA A 121 9.97 -5.06 -14.96
N HIS A 122 9.30 -4.21 -14.14
CA HIS A 122 9.78 -2.88 -13.79
C HIS A 122 9.50 -2.56 -12.32
N ARG A 123 10.08 -1.47 -11.82
CA ARG A 123 9.84 -0.92 -10.47
C ARG A 123 9.51 0.55 -10.62
N HIS A 124 8.24 0.89 -10.70
CA HIS A 124 7.74 2.28 -10.78
C HIS A 124 8.74 3.32 -11.35
N LYS A 125 9.04 3.29 -12.64
CA LYS A 125 10.06 4.11 -13.34
C LYS A 125 11.52 3.71 -13.09
N GLU A 126 11.76 2.66 -12.33
CA GLU A 126 13.09 2.10 -12.10
C GLU A 126 13.25 0.77 -12.84
N ALA A 127 14.49 0.35 -13.00
CA ALA A 127 14.81 -0.92 -13.63
C ALA A 127 14.19 -2.11 -12.88
N GLY A 128 13.65 -3.05 -13.64
CA GLY A 128 13.13 -4.33 -13.15
C GLY A 128 13.82 -5.52 -13.79
N GLY A 129 14.12 -5.43 -15.07
CA GLY A 129 14.91 -6.40 -15.81
C GLY A 129 14.07 -7.44 -16.58
N PHE A 130 14.79 -8.26 -17.34
CA PHE A 130 14.28 -9.45 -18.03
C PHE A 130 14.88 -10.70 -17.40
N PHE A 131 14.06 -11.71 -17.15
CA PHE A 131 14.44 -12.96 -16.55
C PHE A 131 14.00 -14.14 -17.41
N LYS A 132 14.86 -15.15 -17.55
CA LYS A 132 14.60 -16.42 -18.23
C LYS A 132 14.80 -17.59 -17.28
N SER A 133 13.83 -18.50 -17.25
CA SER A 133 13.92 -19.82 -16.62
C SER A 133 13.96 -20.91 -17.67
N THR A 134 14.64 -22.02 -17.39
CA THR A 134 14.68 -23.23 -18.22
C THR A 134 14.26 -24.48 -17.46
N ASP A 135 13.74 -24.32 -16.26
CA ASP A 135 13.36 -25.41 -15.34
C ASP A 135 11.94 -25.25 -14.75
N GLY A 136 11.06 -24.55 -15.46
CA GLY A 136 9.68 -24.35 -15.03
C GLY A 136 9.50 -23.28 -13.99
N GLY A 137 10.45 -22.33 -13.88
CA GLY A 137 10.36 -21.17 -12.98
C GLY A 137 11.01 -21.40 -11.60
N HIS A 138 11.70 -22.50 -11.38
CA HIS A 138 12.41 -22.77 -10.12
C HIS A 138 13.69 -21.95 -9.97
N HIS A 139 14.43 -21.73 -11.08
CA HIS A 139 15.58 -20.85 -11.12
C HIS A 139 15.49 -19.89 -12.29
N TRP A 140 16.03 -18.68 -12.09
CA TRP A 140 15.95 -17.60 -13.06
C TRP A 140 17.31 -16.97 -13.31
N ARG A 141 17.59 -16.70 -14.59
CA ARG A 141 18.76 -15.93 -15.04
C ARG A 141 18.32 -14.56 -15.51
N GLU A 142 18.87 -13.50 -14.93
CA GLU A 142 18.67 -12.12 -15.38
C GLU A 142 19.52 -11.82 -16.62
N SER A 143 18.95 -11.11 -17.62
CA SER A 143 19.72 -10.66 -18.78
C SER A 143 20.64 -9.50 -18.40
N PRO A 144 21.94 -9.59 -18.71
CA PRO A 144 22.87 -8.50 -18.43
C PRO A 144 22.57 -7.24 -19.25
N GLU A 145 22.02 -7.37 -20.47
CA GLU A 145 21.69 -6.26 -21.36
C GLU A 145 20.47 -5.46 -20.85
N LEU A 146 19.53 -6.17 -20.19
CA LEU A 146 18.24 -5.61 -19.77
C LEU A 146 18.12 -5.37 -18.26
N LYS A 147 19.14 -5.69 -17.45
CA LYS A 147 19.09 -5.57 -15.99
C LYS A 147 18.85 -4.15 -15.48
N ASN A 148 19.23 -3.14 -16.28
CA ASN A 148 19.07 -1.73 -15.94
C ASN A 148 17.87 -1.10 -16.65
N GLU A 149 17.03 -1.89 -17.30
CA GLU A 149 15.87 -1.43 -18.04
C GLU A 149 14.57 -1.63 -17.24
N ALA A 150 13.64 -0.68 -17.39
CA ALA A 150 12.27 -0.83 -16.93
C ALA A 150 11.44 -1.40 -18.08
N LEU A 151 11.12 -2.69 -17.99
CA LEU A 151 10.38 -3.40 -19.02
C LEU A 151 8.88 -3.35 -18.75
N HIS A 152 8.13 -2.73 -19.65
CA HIS A 152 6.68 -2.62 -19.56
C HIS A 152 5.94 -3.55 -20.51
N SER A 153 6.62 -4.06 -21.53
CA SER A 153 6.03 -4.98 -22.50
C SER A 153 7.02 -6.03 -22.98
N LEU A 154 6.50 -7.23 -23.27
CA LEU A 154 7.25 -8.36 -23.81
C LEU A 154 6.32 -9.17 -24.70
N THR A 155 6.78 -9.49 -25.90
CA THR A 155 6.05 -10.35 -26.83
C THR A 155 7.00 -11.32 -27.54
N GLN A 156 6.47 -12.50 -27.91
CA GLN A 156 7.19 -13.53 -28.66
C GLN A 156 6.50 -13.74 -30.00
N ALA A 157 7.26 -13.91 -31.05
CA ALA A 157 6.70 -14.10 -32.37
C ALA A 157 6.17 -15.53 -32.52
N GLU A 158 4.93 -15.69 -32.99
CA GLU A 158 4.34 -16.99 -33.29
C GLU A 158 5.03 -17.64 -34.50
N ALA A 159 5.40 -16.84 -35.50
CA ALA A 159 6.07 -17.30 -36.71
C ALA A 159 7.49 -17.86 -36.47
N ASP A 160 8.17 -17.36 -35.45
CA ASP A 160 9.48 -17.85 -34.97
C ASP A 160 9.63 -17.59 -33.49
N PRO A 161 9.45 -18.57 -32.63
CA PRO A 161 9.56 -18.42 -31.19
C PRO A 161 10.97 -18.08 -30.67
N ASN A 162 12.01 -18.04 -31.50
CA ASN A 162 13.31 -17.51 -31.12
C ASN A 162 13.30 -15.96 -31.05
N VAL A 163 12.34 -15.32 -31.71
CA VAL A 163 12.22 -13.88 -31.76
C VAL A 163 11.36 -13.39 -30.61
N LEU A 164 11.98 -12.62 -29.71
CA LEU A 164 11.30 -11.87 -28.67
C LEU A 164 11.56 -10.38 -28.84
N ILE A 165 10.57 -9.56 -28.52
CA ILE A 165 10.68 -8.11 -28.50
C ILE A 165 10.31 -7.60 -27.10
N ALA A 166 11.17 -6.75 -26.52
CA ALA A 166 10.96 -6.12 -25.22
C ALA A 166 10.87 -4.60 -25.36
N GLY A 167 9.84 -4.02 -24.77
CA GLY A 167 9.62 -2.58 -24.71
C GLY A 167 10.02 -2.02 -23.35
N THR A 168 10.85 -0.98 -23.38
CA THR A 168 11.39 -0.34 -22.20
C THR A 168 11.18 1.18 -22.21
N PHE A 169 11.52 1.83 -21.12
CA PHE A 169 11.54 3.31 -21.11
C PHE A 169 12.53 3.90 -22.09
N ASN A 170 13.63 3.19 -22.40
CA ASN A 170 14.72 3.70 -23.23
C ASN A 170 14.62 3.25 -24.71
N GLY A 171 13.58 2.47 -25.07
CA GLY A 171 13.36 2.01 -26.43
C GLY A 171 12.94 0.54 -26.51
N ILE A 172 13.26 -0.07 -27.64
CA ILE A 172 12.87 -1.45 -27.94
C ILE A 172 14.12 -2.32 -28.10
N PHE A 173 14.07 -3.52 -27.53
CA PHE A 173 15.11 -4.52 -27.65
C PHE A 173 14.56 -5.75 -28.36
N ARG A 174 15.40 -6.41 -29.14
CA ARG A 174 15.09 -7.65 -29.87
C ARG A 174 16.07 -8.74 -29.50
N SER A 175 15.55 -9.93 -29.30
CA SER A 175 16.30 -11.18 -29.25
C SER A 175 15.92 -12.05 -30.44
N ASP A 176 16.91 -12.71 -31.06
CA ASP A 176 16.71 -13.71 -32.12
C ASP A 176 17.14 -15.10 -31.65
N ASN A 177 17.35 -15.30 -30.34
CA ASN A 177 17.81 -16.54 -29.73
C ASN A 177 17.04 -16.88 -28.42
N ALA A 178 15.73 -16.66 -28.45
CA ALA A 178 14.85 -16.98 -27.33
C ALA A 178 15.25 -16.32 -26.01
N GLY A 179 15.69 -15.06 -26.04
CA GLY A 179 16.04 -14.26 -24.86
C GLY A 179 17.42 -14.55 -24.25
N ASP A 180 18.28 -15.28 -24.96
CA ASP A 180 19.64 -15.53 -24.47
C ASP A 180 20.56 -14.30 -24.57
N SER A 181 20.32 -13.46 -25.59
CA SER A 181 20.95 -12.15 -25.74
C SER A 181 19.98 -11.15 -26.40
N TRP A 182 20.23 -9.87 -26.17
CA TRP A 182 19.38 -8.79 -26.62
C TRP A 182 20.15 -7.70 -27.32
N THR A 183 19.58 -7.14 -28.37
CA THR A 183 20.11 -6.00 -29.13
C THR A 183 19.09 -4.88 -29.14
N GLN A 184 19.52 -3.68 -28.78
CA GLN A 184 18.65 -2.49 -28.87
C GLN A 184 18.41 -2.15 -30.34
N LEU A 185 17.14 -1.97 -30.69
CA LEU A 185 16.75 -1.59 -32.05
C LEU A 185 17.01 -0.10 -32.27
N PRO A 186 17.37 0.31 -33.51
CA PRO A 186 17.66 1.71 -33.79
C PRO A 186 16.40 2.57 -33.66
N THR A 187 16.53 3.63 -32.86
CA THR A 187 15.48 4.66 -32.67
C THR A 187 15.87 6.00 -33.25
N SER A 188 17.06 6.11 -33.83
CA SER A 188 17.68 7.36 -34.28
C SER A 188 16.94 8.12 -35.38
N SER A 189 16.06 7.45 -36.15
CA SER A 189 15.21 8.09 -37.16
C SER A 189 13.85 8.54 -36.61
N THR A 190 13.52 8.24 -35.34
CA THR A 190 12.17 8.41 -34.80
C THR A 190 12.28 8.93 -33.36
N ALA A 191 12.46 10.23 -33.22
CA ALA A 191 12.41 10.87 -31.90
C ALA A 191 11.04 10.62 -31.26
N GLY A 192 10.97 9.81 -30.21
CA GLY A 192 9.73 9.47 -29.50
C GLY A 192 9.45 7.97 -29.36
N LEU A 193 10.25 7.10 -29.94
CA LEU A 193 10.14 5.65 -29.74
C LEU A 193 10.83 5.23 -28.42
N VAL A 194 10.35 5.82 -27.35
CA VAL A 194 10.75 5.58 -25.94
C VAL A 194 9.48 5.45 -25.11
N HIS A 195 9.61 4.99 -23.85
CA HIS A 195 8.46 4.73 -22.98
C HIS A 195 7.45 3.77 -23.64
N VAL A 196 7.94 2.59 -24.02
CA VAL A 196 7.16 1.60 -24.75
C VAL A 196 6.32 0.77 -23.78
N GLU A 197 5.00 1.03 -23.77
CA GLU A 197 4.04 0.39 -22.86
C GLU A 197 3.45 -0.91 -23.42
N SER A 198 3.36 -1.03 -24.75
CA SER A 198 2.74 -2.20 -25.39
C SER A 198 3.43 -2.58 -26.69
N LEU A 199 3.42 -3.87 -26.98
CA LEU A 199 4.01 -4.47 -28.19
C LEU A 199 3.09 -5.56 -28.71
N ALA A 200 3.02 -5.67 -30.05
CA ALA A 200 2.41 -6.80 -30.75
C ALA A 200 3.20 -7.13 -32.03
N ILE A 201 3.32 -8.42 -32.33
CA ILE A 201 3.94 -8.92 -33.57
C ILE A 201 2.87 -9.57 -34.41
N ASP A 202 2.87 -9.33 -35.74
CA ASP A 202 1.99 -10.03 -36.66
C ASP A 202 2.24 -11.55 -36.57
N PRO A 203 1.24 -12.39 -36.30
CA PRO A 203 1.44 -13.81 -36.06
C PRO A 203 2.06 -14.56 -37.24
N ARG A 204 1.97 -14.00 -38.46
CA ARG A 204 2.47 -14.60 -39.70
C ARG A 204 3.91 -14.25 -40.05
N THR A 205 4.48 -13.19 -39.40
CA THR A 205 5.83 -12.70 -39.74
C THR A 205 6.50 -11.97 -38.59
N THR A 206 7.78 -12.20 -38.40
CA THR A 206 8.59 -11.49 -37.43
C THR A 206 8.96 -10.05 -37.82
N ASN A 207 8.60 -9.63 -39.04
CA ASN A 207 9.00 -8.32 -39.59
C ASN A 207 7.99 -7.21 -39.25
N THR A 208 6.73 -7.56 -39.03
CA THR A 208 5.70 -6.55 -38.70
C THR A 208 5.50 -6.47 -37.20
N ILE A 209 5.90 -5.34 -36.63
CA ILE A 209 5.88 -5.07 -35.18
C ILE A 209 5.13 -3.77 -34.92
N TYR A 210 4.20 -3.80 -33.98
CA TYR A 210 3.50 -2.63 -33.45
C TYR A 210 4.05 -2.29 -32.08
N ALA A 211 4.25 -1.00 -31.81
CA ALA A 211 4.71 -0.49 -30.52
C ALA A 211 3.83 0.69 -30.07
N GLY A 212 3.25 0.57 -28.90
CA GLY A 212 2.54 1.66 -28.23
C GLY A 212 3.44 2.35 -27.23
N THR A 213 3.51 3.68 -27.30
CA THR A 213 4.31 4.51 -26.42
C THR A 213 3.43 5.45 -25.60
N TRP A 214 4.03 6.26 -24.70
CA TRP A 214 3.30 7.30 -23.98
C TRP A 214 2.70 8.40 -24.86
N TYR A 215 3.08 8.44 -26.12
CA TYR A 215 2.62 9.52 -27.02
C TYR A 215 1.83 9.03 -28.21
N LEU A 216 2.25 7.93 -28.87
CA LEU A 216 1.64 7.49 -30.13
C LEU A 216 1.97 6.02 -30.41
N PRO A 217 1.20 5.36 -31.28
CA PRO A 217 1.57 4.05 -31.82
C PRO A 217 2.55 4.17 -32.99
N TYR A 218 3.45 3.20 -33.05
CA TYR A 218 4.43 3.02 -34.12
C TYR A 218 4.31 1.65 -34.76
N LYS A 219 4.75 1.53 -35.99
CA LYS A 219 4.82 0.26 -36.73
C LYS A 219 6.14 0.13 -37.48
N SER A 220 6.73 -1.05 -37.38
CA SER A 220 7.82 -1.49 -38.24
C SER A 220 7.32 -2.58 -39.18
N THR A 221 7.88 -2.69 -40.40
CA THR A 221 7.61 -3.77 -41.39
C THR A 221 8.91 -4.44 -41.83
N ASP A 222 10.03 -4.16 -41.17
CA ASP A 222 11.37 -4.65 -41.52
C ASP A 222 12.10 -5.25 -40.30
N GLY A 223 11.36 -5.75 -39.30
CA GLY A 223 11.89 -6.40 -38.11
C GLY A 223 12.44 -5.42 -37.06
N GLY A 224 11.99 -4.16 -37.13
CA GLY A 224 12.39 -3.12 -36.17
C GLY A 224 13.57 -2.28 -36.63
N LYS A 225 14.02 -2.41 -37.90
CA LYS A 225 15.12 -1.57 -38.44
C LYS A 225 14.68 -0.15 -38.70
N THR A 226 13.43 0.02 -39.16
CA THR A 226 12.79 1.34 -39.32
C THR A 226 11.39 1.36 -38.72
N TRP A 227 10.95 2.54 -38.28
CA TRP A 227 9.66 2.73 -37.61
C TRP A 227 8.90 3.92 -38.21
N LYS A 228 7.58 3.78 -38.31
CA LYS A 228 6.66 4.84 -38.71
C LYS A 228 5.62 5.06 -37.63
N THR A 229 5.25 6.32 -37.38
CA THR A 229 4.03 6.62 -36.61
C THR A 229 2.80 6.22 -37.40
N ILE A 230 1.85 5.56 -36.75
CA ILE A 230 0.58 5.12 -37.33
C ILE A 230 -0.60 5.79 -36.62
N LYS A 231 -0.60 7.12 -36.57
CA LYS A 231 -1.52 7.92 -35.75
C LYS A 231 -2.79 8.42 -36.46
N ASN A 232 -2.95 8.15 -37.73
CA ASN A 232 -4.08 8.69 -38.48
C ASN A 232 -5.42 8.22 -37.91
N GLY A 233 -6.20 9.14 -37.34
CA GLY A 233 -7.46 8.85 -36.62
C GLY A 233 -7.31 8.67 -35.10
N ILE A 234 -6.09 8.64 -34.55
CA ILE A 234 -5.84 8.68 -33.10
C ILE A 234 -5.60 10.13 -32.68
N ILE A 235 -6.13 10.52 -31.52
CA ILE A 235 -5.88 11.83 -30.94
C ILE A 235 -4.39 11.94 -30.58
N ASP A 236 -3.72 13.02 -31.02
CA ASP A 236 -2.32 13.28 -30.69
C ASP A 236 -2.11 13.34 -29.16
N ASP A 237 -0.92 12.97 -28.70
CA ASP A 237 -0.56 12.89 -27.29
C ASP A 237 -1.38 11.84 -26.52
N SER A 238 -1.50 10.64 -27.09
CA SER A 238 -2.21 9.52 -26.48
C SER A 238 -1.25 8.41 -26.09
N ASP A 239 -1.18 8.12 -24.77
CA ASP A 239 -0.53 6.91 -24.24
C ASP A 239 -1.23 5.66 -24.79
N ILE A 240 -0.49 4.70 -25.33
CA ILE A 240 -1.02 3.44 -25.87
C ILE A 240 -0.70 2.29 -24.93
N PHE A 241 -1.67 1.90 -24.12
CA PHE A 241 -1.49 0.93 -23.03
C PHE A 241 -1.51 -0.55 -23.48
N ALA A 242 -2.22 -0.86 -24.53
CA ALA A 242 -2.30 -2.20 -25.09
C ALA A 242 -2.59 -2.16 -26.58
N ILE A 243 -2.01 -3.11 -27.30
CA ILE A 243 -2.27 -3.35 -28.74
C ILE A 243 -2.51 -4.85 -28.90
N ASP A 244 -3.58 -5.21 -29.63
CA ASP A 244 -3.93 -6.59 -29.92
C ASP A 244 -4.26 -6.76 -31.41
N ILE A 245 -3.70 -7.80 -32.03
CA ILE A 245 -3.88 -8.12 -33.45
C ILE A 245 -4.82 -9.33 -33.55
N ASP A 246 -5.86 -9.25 -34.34
CA ASP A 246 -6.71 -10.43 -34.62
C ASP A 246 -5.87 -11.51 -35.31
N PRO A 247 -5.67 -12.70 -34.71
CA PRO A 247 -4.82 -13.74 -35.28
C PRO A 247 -5.38 -14.29 -36.63
N ARG A 248 -6.68 -14.08 -36.92
CA ARG A 248 -7.33 -14.50 -38.13
C ARG A 248 -7.29 -13.45 -39.24
N ASP A 249 -7.27 -12.16 -38.86
CA ASP A 249 -7.17 -11.02 -39.78
C ASP A 249 -6.18 -9.98 -39.22
N PRO A 250 -4.89 -10.09 -39.50
CA PRO A 250 -3.89 -9.14 -39.01
C PRO A 250 -4.01 -7.70 -39.53
N ASN A 251 -4.96 -7.42 -40.43
CA ASN A 251 -5.33 -6.04 -40.75
C ASN A 251 -6.24 -5.42 -39.67
N HIS A 252 -6.90 -6.25 -38.87
CA HIS A 252 -7.74 -5.83 -37.78
C HIS A 252 -6.91 -5.79 -36.50
N VAL A 253 -6.61 -4.57 -36.04
CA VAL A 253 -5.85 -4.30 -34.81
C VAL A 253 -6.69 -3.40 -33.90
N ILE A 254 -6.72 -3.71 -32.60
CA ILE A 254 -7.35 -2.89 -31.58
C ILE A 254 -6.28 -2.36 -30.66
N ALA A 255 -6.35 -1.07 -30.30
CA ALA A 255 -5.44 -0.43 -29.39
C ALA A 255 -6.20 0.35 -28.31
N SER A 256 -5.71 0.30 -27.07
CA SER A 256 -6.22 1.15 -26.01
C SER A 256 -5.31 2.33 -25.78
N ALA A 257 -5.89 3.51 -25.64
CA ALA A 257 -5.19 4.75 -25.37
C ALA A 257 -5.82 5.52 -24.21
N CYS A 258 -5.09 6.47 -23.64
CA CYS A 258 -5.66 7.37 -22.62
C CYS A 258 -6.86 8.18 -23.16
N SER A 259 -6.91 8.39 -24.48
CA SER A 259 -8.02 9.06 -25.17
C SER A 259 -9.19 8.15 -25.52
N GLY A 260 -9.06 6.83 -25.39
CA GLY A 260 -10.11 5.83 -25.69
C GLY A 260 -9.56 4.56 -26.32
N ILE A 261 -10.47 3.69 -26.79
CA ILE A 261 -10.13 2.50 -27.57
C ILE A 261 -10.27 2.83 -29.04
N TYR A 262 -9.36 2.35 -29.85
CA TYR A 262 -9.30 2.53 -31.30
C TYR A 262 -9.21 1.18 -32.02
N GLU A 263 -9.84 1.06 -33.17
CA GLU A 263 -9.68 -0.06 -34.10
C GLU A 263 -9.15 0.41 -35.44
N THR A 264 -8.43 -0.46 -36.12
CA THR A 264 -8.09 -0.33 -37.53
C THR A 264 -8.39 -1.64 -38.24
N ARG A 265 -8.82 -1.56 -39.51
CA ARG A 265 -8.98 -2.71 -40.43
C ARG A 265 -8.04 -2.56 -41.63
N SER A 266 -7.07 -1.69 -41.51
CA SER A 266 -6.04 -1.38 -42.51
C SER A 266 -4.63 -1.51 -41.92
N ALA A 267 -4.45 -2.44 -41.00
CA ALA A 267 -3.14 -2.71 -40.37
C ALA A 267 -2.45 -1.44 -39.81
N GLY A 268 -3.23 -0.50 -39.28
CA GLY A 268 -2.71 0.72 -38.65
C GLY A 268 -2.68 1.97 -39.55
N ASP A 269 -3.05 1.88 -40.84
CA ASP A 269 -3.03 3.05 -41.71
C ASP A 269 -4.10 4.08 -41.35
N ASN A 270 -5.29 3.61 -40.93
CA ASN A 270 -6.39 4.46 -40.49
C ASN A 270 -7.04 3.86 -39.23
N TRP A 271 -7.15 4.65 -38.19
CA TRP A 271 -7.80 4.27 -36.95
C TRP A 271 -9.15 4.95 -36.78
N LYS A 272 -10.06 4.24 -36.17
CA LYS A 272 -11.38 4.74 -35.79
C LYS A 272 -11.54 4.57 -34.27
N LYS A 273 -11.96 5.64 -33.61
CA LYS A 273 -12.27 5.57 -32.17
C LYS A 273 -13.53 4.74 -31.95
N VAL A 274 -13.41 3.73 -31.10
CA VAL A 274 -14.53 2.91 -30.66
C VAL A 274 -15.32 3.66 -29.58
N GLN A 275 -16.65 3.61 -29.68
CA GLN A 275 -17.57 4.21 -28.70
C GLN A 275 -18.12 3.11 -27.77
N GLY A 276 -18.61 3.49 -26.58
CA GLY A 276 -19.35 2.58 -25.70
C GLY A 276 -18.66 2.31 -24.34
N ILE A 277 -17.35 2.52 -24.22
CA ILE A 277 -16.67 2.48 -22.92
C ILE A 277 -16.52 3.91 -22.40
N PRO A 278 -17.00 4.24 -21.17
CA PRO A 278 -16.90 5.58 -20.60
C PRO A 278 -15.47 6.08 -20.47
N SER A 279 -15.31 7.40 -20.50
CA SER A 279 -14.00 8.04 -20.47
C SER A 279 -13.18 7.80 -19.19
N GLN A 280 -13.83 7.60 -18.06
CA GLN A 280 -13.16 7.27 -16.80
C GLN A 280 -12.62 5.83 -16.77
N SER A 281 -13.17 4.92 -17.60
CA SER A 281 -12.75 3.52 -17.71
C SER A 281 -11.65 3.32 -18.77
N ARG A 282 -10.99 4.37 -19.24
CA ARG A 282 -10.14 4.33 -20.46
C ARG A 282 -8.79 3.66 -20.28
N ARG A 283 -8.21 3.68 -19.10
CA ARG A 283 -6.90 3.03 -18.89
C ARG A 283 -7.08 1.52 -18.92
N THR A 284 -7.01 1.00 -20.13
CA THR A 284 -7.24 -0.42 -20.44
C THR A 284 -5.89 -1.07 -20.64
N ARG A 285 -5.42 -1.84 -19.66
CA ARG A 285 -4.13 -2.54 -19.72
C ARG A 285 -4.18 -3.83 -20.50
N ALA A 286 -5.36 -4.41 -20.65
CA ALA A 286 -5.57 -5.65 -21.37
C ALA A 286 -6.69 -5.50 -22.38
N ILE A 287 -6.37 -5.68 -23.64
CA ILE A 287 -7.32 -5.89 -24.74
C ILE A 287 -7.02 -7.25 -25.34
N LEU A 288 -8.05 -8.00 -25.62
CA LEU A 288 -7.92 -9.32 -26.23
C LEU A 288 -9.08 -9.57 -27.21
N GLN A 289 -8.75 -9.75 -28.46
CA GLN A 289 -9.65 -10.35 -29.46
C GLN A 289 -9.67 -11.85 -29.22
N HIS A 290 -10.85 -12.42 -29.05
CA HIS A 290 -10.96 -13.84 -28.68
C HIS A 290 -10.31 -14.75 -29.73
N PRO A 291 -9.34 -15.61 -29.36
CA PRO A 291 -8.54 -16.35 -30.35
C PRO A 291 -9.34 -17.29 -31.23
N SER A 292 -10.49 -17.83 -30.76
CA SER A 292 -11.30 -18.82 -31.51
C SER A 292 -12.74 -18.39 -31.76
N ILE A 293 -13.27 -17.33 -31.13
CA ILE A 293 -14.63 -16.84 -31.33
C ILE A 293 -14.58 -15.51 -32.07
N ALA A 294 -14.98 -15.52 -33.35
CA ALA A 294 -14.98 -14.31 -34.16
C ALA A 294 -15.90 -13.22 -33.59
N GLY A 295 -15.44 -11.99 -33.60
CA GLY A 295 -16.19 -10.82 -33.12
C GLY A 295 -16.33 -10.69 -31.61
N LEU A 296 -15.83 -11.63 -30.82
CA LEU A 296 -15.79 -11.50 -29.38
C LEU A 296 -14.48 -10.78 -28.95
N VAL A 297 -14.62 -9.65 -28.28
CA VAL A 297 -13.51 -8.83 -27.84
C VAL A 297 -13.68 -8.48 -26.36
N PHE A 298 -12.58 -8.49 -25.63
CA PHE A 298 -12.51 -8.18 -24.22
C PHE A 298 -11.65 -6.94 -23.94
N ALA A 299 -12.05 -6.16 -22.94
CA ALA A 299 -11.26 -5.04 -22.44
C ALA A 299 -11.24 -5.04 -20.91
N GLY A 300 -10.05 -5.21 -20.34
CA GLY A 300 -9.76 -5.10 -18.91
C GLY A 300 -9.40 -3.66 -18.56
N THR A 301 -10.26 -2.98 -17.82
CA THR A 301 -10.14 -1.55 -17.55
C THR A 301 -9.95 -1.25 -16.08
N THR A 302 -9.67 0.01 -15.74
CA THR A 302 -9.68 0.50 -14.34
C THR A 302 -11.07 0.51 -13.72
N GLU A 303 -12.13 0.33 -14.51
CA GLU A 303 -13.52 0.28 -14.06
C GLU A 303 -14.27 -0.93 -14.65
N GLY A 304 -13.74 -2.12 -14.36
CA GLY A 304 -14.39 -3.39 -14.69
C GLY A 304 -13.93 -4.03 -15.99
N PHE A 305 -14.50 -5.22 -16.21
CA PHE A 305 -14.30 -6.01 -17.42
C PHE A 305 -15.43 -5.74 -18.42
N TRP A 306 -15.06 -5.37 -19.63
CA TRP A 306 -15.96 -5.07 -20.72
C TRP A 306 -15.82 -6.11 -21.81
N ARG A 307 -16.94 -6.44 -22.44
CA ARG A 307 -16.98 -7.36 -23.56
C ARG A 307 -17.85 -6.82 -24.70
N SER A 308 -17.46 -7.15 -25.93
CA SER A 308 -18.22 -6.88 -27.15
C SER A 308 -18.37 -8.17 -27.95
N GLU A 309 -19.54 -8.44 -28.49
CA GLU A 309 -19.79 -9.58 -29.39
C GLU A 309 -19.80 -9.17 -30.89
N ARG A 310 -19.46 -7.91 -31.19
CA ARG A 310 -19.48 -7.34 -32.55
C ARG A 310 -18.11 -6.75 -32.93
N GLY A 311 -17.01 -7.44 -32.60
CA GLY A 311 -15.67 -7.02 -32.98
C GLY A 311 -15.18 -5.72 -32.36
N GLY A 312 -15.81 -5.27 -31.27
CA GLY A 312 -15.48 -4.00 -30.65
C GLY A 312 -16.23 -2.79 -31.23
N ASP A 313 -17.24 -3.01 -32.10
CA ASP A 313 -18.05 -1.93 -32.68
C ASP A 313 -18.65 -1.00 -31.62
N ALA A 314 -18.93 0.23 -32.04
CA ALA A 314 -19.64 1.21 -31.20
C ALA A 314 -20.95 0.64 -30.63
N ASP A 315 -21.26 1.01 -29.39
CA ASP A 315 -22.48 0.61 -28.67
C ASP A 315 -22.66 -0.91 -28.48
N SER A 316 -21.58 -1.69 -28.67
CA SER A 316 -21.59 -3.15 -28.46
C SER A 316 -20.95 -3.55 -27.11
N TRP A 317 -20.36 -2.64 -26.40
CA TRP A 317 -19.62 -2.91 -25.19
C TRP A 317 -20.52 -2.96 -23.96
N MET A 318 -20.40 -4.05 -23.20
CA MET A 318 -21.10 -4.24 -21.94
C MET A 318 -20.10 -4.52 -20.81
N VAL A 319 -20.27 -3.82 -19.68
CA VAL A 319 -19.53 -4.16 -18.44
C VAL A 319 -20.22 -5.34 -17.78
N THR A 320 -19.46 -6.38 -17.43
CA THR A 320 -20.00 -7.60 -16.84
C THR A 320 -19.51 -7.85 -15.40
N THR A 321 -18.64 -6.99 -14.90
CA THR A 321 -18.18 -7.01 -13.52
C THR A 321 -18.56 -5.71 -12.79
N SER A 322 -18.32 -5.66 -11.47
CA SER A 322 -18.36 -4.40 -10.76
C SER A 322 -17.34 -3.41 -11.35
N ARG A 323 -17.73 -2.14 -11.48
CA ARG A 323 -16.83 -1.06 -11.88
C ARG A 323 -15.77 -0.70 -10.82
N GLN A 324 -15.82 -1.31 -9.65
CA GLN A 324 -14.78 -1.17 -8.62
C GLN A 324 -13.61 -2.13 -8.83
N LEU A 325 -13.74 -3.08 -9.76
CA LEU A 325 -12.68 -4.00 -10.14
C LEU A 325 -11.76 -3.33 -11.15
N GLU A 326 -10.47 -3.31 -10.87
CA GLU A 326 -9.43 -2.95 -11.82
C GLU A 326 -8.82 -4.23 -12.40
N ILE A 327 -8.87 -4.37 -13.73
CA ILE A 327 -8.42 -5.56 -14.45
C ILE A 327 -7.07 -5.28 -15.08
N ASN A 328 -6.09 -6.14 -14.79
CA ASN A 328 -4.72 -6.01 -15.30
C ASN A 328 -4.41 -6.94 -16.46
N SER A 329 -5.04 -8.13 -16.49
CA SER A 329 -4.74 -9.18 -17.47
C SER A 329 -5.97 -10.01 -17.78
N ILE A 330 -5.98 -10.58 -18.98
CA ILE A 330 -7.06 -11.44 -19.51
C ILE A 330 -6.39 -12.66 -20.13
N ALA A 331 -6.90 -13.86 -19.84
CA ALA A 331 -6.49 -15.10 -20.48
C ALA A 331 -7.71 -15.95 -20.85
N VAL A 332 -7.70 -16.55 -22.02
CA VAL A 332 -8.72 -17.50 -22.47
C VAL A 332 -8.16 -18.91 -22.41
N HIS A 333 -8.93 -19.84 -21.88
CA HIS A 333 -8.52 -21.24 -21.81
C HIS A 333 -8.45 -21.83 -23.24
N PRO A 334 -7.31 -22.40 -23.67
CA PRO A 334 -7.12 -22.76 -25.10
C PRO A 334 -8.09 -23.83 -25.59
N SER A 335 -8.45 -24.78 -24.77
CA SER A 335 -9.38 -25.87 -25.13
C SER A 335 -10.82 -25.65 -24.66
N ARG A 336 -11.11 -24.61 -23.91
CA ARG A 336 -12.46 -24.26 -23.40
C ARG A 336 -12.74 -22.78 -23.68
N PRO A 337 -13.14 -22.41 -24.90
CA PRO A 337 -13.23 -21.01 -25.34
C PRO A 337 -14.16 -20.12 -24.50
N GLN A 338 -15.17 -20.70 -23.85
CA GLN A 338 -16.05 -19.94 -22.95
C GLN A 338 -15.43 -19.70 -21.56
N THR A 339 -14.27 -20.30 -21.27
CA THR A 339 -13.59 -20.11 -19.99
C THR A 339 -12.59 -18.98 -20.10
N VAL A 340 -12.87 -17.88 -19.39
CA VAL A 340 -12.08 -16.65 -19.39
C VAL A 340 -11.59 -16.36 -17.99
N PHE A 341 -10.32 -16.09 -17.84
CA PHE A 341 -9.69 -15.68 -16.59
C PHE A 341 -9.30 -14.22 -16.64
N ILE A 342 -9.42 -13.52 -15.50
CA ILE A 342 -8.95 -12.14 -15.33
C ILE A 342 -8.08 -12.04 -14.08
N GLY A 343 -6.95 -11.37 -14.24
CA GLY A 343 -6.10 -10.93 -13.14
C GLY A 343 -6.49 -9.51 -12.70
N THR A 344 -6.67 -9.31 -11.41
CA THR A 344 -7.23 -8.08 -10.87
C THR A 344 -6.31 -7.43 -9.84
N ASN A 345 -6.52 -6.15 -9.55
CA ASN A 345 -6.00 -5.54 -8.34
C ASN A 345 -6.89 -5.92 -7.16
N ASN A 346 -6.29 -6.43 -6.09
CA ASN A 346 -6.86 -6.76 -4.79
C ASN A 346 -7.80 -7.97 -4.72
N TYR A 347 -8.41 -8.43 -5.82
CA TYR A 347 -9.36 -9.56 -5.79
C TYR A 347 -8.76 -10.86 -6.32
N GLY A 348 -7.48 -10.84 -6.72
CA GLY A 348 -6.78 -12.01 -7.22
C GLY A 348 -7.20 -12.38 -8.64
N VAL A 349 -7.27 -13.68 -8.90
CA VAL A 349 -7.76 -14.27 -10.14
C VAL A 349 -9.25 -14.52 -10.05
N MET A 350 -9.98 -14.17 -11.09
CA MET A 350 -11.40 -14.52 -11.25
C MET A 350 -11.60 -15.30 -12.55
N VAL A 351 -12.57 -16.19 -12.57
CA VAL A 351 -12.89 -17.06 -13.72
C VAL A 351 -14.35 -16.91 -14.14
N SER A 352 -14.57 -16.89 -15.43
CA SER A 352 -15.86 -17.01 -16.09
C SER A 352 -15.90 -18.32 -16.89
N TYR A 353 -17.04 -19.00 -16.89
CA TYR A 353 -17.30 -20.19 -17.69
C TYR A 353 -18.31 -19.93 -18.82
N ASP A 354 -18.74 -18.70 -19.01
CA ASP A 354 -19.80 -18.27 -19.92
C ASP A 354 -19.36 -17.14 -20.87
N GLY A 355 -18.06 -17.11 -21.22
CA GLY A 355 -17.50 -16.15 -22.16
C GLY A 355 -17.37 -14.74 -21.59
N GLY A 356 -17.13 -14.60 -20.29
CA GLY A 356 -16.92 -13.33 -19.63
C GLY A 356 -18.22 -12.60 -19.24
N LYS A 357 -19.35 -13.31 -19.17
CA LYS A 357 -20.63 -12.72 -18.72
C LYS A 357 -20.73 -12.64 -17.21
N ASN A 358 -20.27 -13.69 -16.50
CA ASN A 358 -20.26 -13.75 -15.05
C ASN A 358 -18.90 -14.23 -14.58
N PHE A 359 -18.40 -13.68 -13.46
CA PHE A 359 -17.11 -14.03 -12.89
C PHE A 359 -17.25 -14.44 -11.41
N ALA A 360 -16.48 -15.46 -11.02
CA ALA A 360 -16.32 -15.89 -9.64
C ALA A 360 -14.83 -15.89 -9.25
N PRO A 361 -14.48 -15.59 -7.98
CA PRO A 361 -13.10 -15.69 -7.50
C PRO A 361 -12.57 -17.13 -7.59
N THR A 362 -11.29 -17.29 -7.93
CA THR A 362 -10.56 -18.56 -7.95
C THR A 362 -9.17 -18.36 -7.32
N ASN A 363 -9.13 -18.23 -6.00
CA ASN A 363 -7.95 -17.83 -5.23
C ASN A 363 -7.50 -18.88 -4.20
N ALA A 364 -7.94 -20.13 -4.29
CA ALA A 364 -7.49 -21.16 -3.37
C ALA A 364 -5.96 -21.27 -3.39
N GLY A 365 -5.31 -21.21 -2.23
CA GLY A 365 -3.86 -21.24 -2.09
C GLY A 365 -3.13 -19.94 -2.41
N TYR A 366 -3.83 -18.85 -2.81
CA TYR A 366 -3.23 -17.55 -3.06
C TYR A 366 -3.70 -16.49 -2.04
N SER A 367 -2.74 -15.87 -1.38
CA SER A 367 -2.92 -14.66 -0.59
C SER A 367 -1.77 -13.68 -0.86
N GLY A 368 -2.05 -12.64 -1.59
CA GLY A 368 -1.11 -11.55 -1.90
C GLY A 368 -1.46 -10.26 -1.16
N ARG A 369 -2.16 -10.33 -0.04
CA ARG A 369 -2.66 -9.16 0.68
C ARG A 369 -1.63 -8.57 1.62
N PHE A 370 -1.68 -7.26 1.79
CA PHE A 370 -0.94 -6.56 2.84
C PHE A 370 -1.76 -6.58 4.13
N ALA A 371 -1.51 -7.55 5.01
CA ALA A 371 -2.15 -7.67 6.32
C ALA A 371 -1.43 -6.77 7.33
N ASN A 372 -2.02 -5.62 7.64
CA ASN A 372 -1.43 -4.60 8.50
C ASN A 372 -1.88 -4.66 9.97
N VAL A 373 -3.02 -5.29 10.25
CA VAL A 373 -3.55 -5.48 11.61
C VAL A 373 -4.14 -6.87 11.75
N ILE A 374 -3.82 -7.54 12.83
CA ILE A 374 -4.42 -8.81 13.24
C ILE A 374 -4.82 -8.71 14.70
N VAL A 375 -6.06 -9.11 15.01
CA VAL A 375 -6.57 -9.16 16.39
C VAL A 375 -7.35 -10.46 16.59
N ALA A 376 -6.98 -11.24 17.61
CA ALA A 376 -7.76 -12.38 18.05
C ALA A 376 -8.93 -11.90 18.93
N ASP A 377 -10.10 -12.54 18.79
CA ASP A 377 -11.25 -12.27 19.64
C ASP A 377 -10.94 -12.66 21.09
N ARG A 378 -11.30 -11.82 22.05
CA ARG A 378 -10.95 -12.00 23.46
C ARG A 378 -11.58 -13.24 24.11
N GLU A 379 -12.69 -13.71 23.60
CA GLU A 379 -13.43 -14.86 24.17
C GLU A 379 -13.44 -16.08 23.25
N MET A 380 -13.43 -15.89 21.94
CA MET A 380 -13.55 -16.96 20.96
C MET A 380 -12.19 -17.28 20.35
N SER A 381 -11.55 -18.36 20.81
CA SER A 381 -10.20 -18.77 20.40
C SER A 381 -10.01 -18.96 18.90
N ASN A 382 -11.07 -19.37 18.21
CA ASN A 382 -11.04 -19.63 16.77
C ASN A 382 -11.39 -18.40 15.92
N ARG A 383 -11.70 -17.25 16.54
CA ARG A 383 -12.09 -16.04 15.83
C ARG A 383 -10.95 -15.00 15.77
N ILE A 384 -10.66 -14.57 14.56
CA ILE A 384 -9.58 -13.64 14.28
C ILE A 384 -10.08 -12.59 13.29
N TYR A 385 -9.66 -11.36 13.48
CA TYR A 385 -9.89 -10.26 12.54
C TYR A 385 -8.58 -9.87 11.90
N ALA A 386 -8.59 -9.68 10.57
CA ALA A 386 -7.43 -9.18 9.83
C ALA A 386 -7.85 -8.01 8.94
N ALA A 387 -7.18 -6.88 9.11
CA ALA A 387 -7.30 -5.76 8.19
C ALA A 387 -6.20 -5.83 7.15
N THR A 388 -6.54 -5.46 5.91
CA THR A 388 -5.58 -5.40 4.81
C THR A 388 -5.65 -4.04 4.10
N ILE A 389 -4.51 -3.62 3.55
CA ILE A 389 -4.38 -2.40 2.76
C ILE A 389 -4.24 -2.77 1.28
N ASN A 390 -4.93 -2.03 0.44
CA ASN A 390 -4.80 -2.11 -1.02
C ASN A 390 -3.78 -1.07 -1.47
N THR A 391 -2.55 -1.48 -1.73
CA THR A 391 -1.44 -0.58 -2.01
C THR A 391 -1.54 0.11 -3.36
N THR A 392 -2.21 -0.50 -4.32
CA THR A 392 -2.32 -0.02 -5.70
C THR A 392 -3.53 0.89 -5.91
N THR A 393 -4.72 0.47 -5.47
CA THR A 393 -5.97 1.20 -5.72
C THR A 393 -6.39 2.10 -4.58
N GLY A 394 -5.69 2.01 -3.43
CA GLY A 394 -6.09 2.62 -2.17
C GLY A 394 -7.30 1.92 -1.54
N GLY A 395 -7.55 2.22 -0.27
CA GLY A 395 -8.55 1.52 0.50
C GLY A 395 -8.02 0.23 1.12
N GLY A 396 -8.91 -0.61 1.62
CA GLY A 396 -8.56 -1.86 2.27
C GLY A 396 -9.76 -2.77 2.44
N PHE A 397 -9.52 -3.92 3.05
CA PHE A 397 -10.55 -4.86 3.44
C PHE A 397 -10.40 -5.21 4.91
N LEU A 398 -11.50 -5.57 5.52
CA LEU A 398 -11.54 -6.24 6.82
C LEU A 398 -12.11 -7.64 6.63
N PHE A 399 -11.43 -8.62 7.18
CA PHE A 399 -11.83 -10.02 7.16
C PHE A 399 -11.99 -10.55 8.57
N ALA A 400 -12.85 -11.53 8.72
CA ALA A 400 -12.97 -12.36 9.92
C ALA A 400 -12.82 -13.83 9.56
N SER A 401 -12.06 -14.55 10.37
CA SER A 401 -12.01 -16.00 10.41
C SER A 401 -12.77 -16.50 11.65
N THR A 402 -13.31 -17.71 11.60
CA THR A 402 -13.94 -18.42 12.71
C THR A 402 -13.39 -19.83 12.90
N ASP A 403 -12.25 -20.12 12.28
CA ASP A 403 -11.58 -21.41 12.24
C ASP A 403 -10.04 -21.28 12.29
N ASN A 404 -9.54 -20.38 13.15
CA ASN A 404 -8.11 -20.12 13.34
C ASN A 404 -7.35 -19.68 12.09
N GLY A 405 -8.02 -18.96 11.20
CA GLY A 405 -7.41 -18.43 9.99
C GLY A 405 -7.37 -19.40 8.82
N GLU A 406 -8.00 -20.59 8.92
CA GLU A 406 -8.06 -21.53 7.79
C GLU A 406 -8.98 -21.01 6.67
N SER A 407 -10.06 -20.34 7.03
CA SER A 407 -10.90 -19.64 6.08
C SER A 407 -11.23 -18.22 6.53
N TRP A 408 -11.48 -17.34 5.56
CA TRP A 408 -11.72 -15.93 5.80
C TRP A 408 -12.95 -15.44 5.04
N ARG A 409 -13.75 -14.61 5.71
CA ARG A 409 -14.91 -13.96 5.11
C ARG A 409 -14.78 -12.44 5.24
N PRO A 410 -15.15 -11.67 4.21
CA PRO A 410 -15.20 -10.23 4.32
C PRO A 410 -16.14 -9.78 5.43
N SER A 411 -15.67 -8.92 6.31
CA SER A 411 -16.41 -8.29 7.41
C SER A 411 -16.62 -6.81 7.10
N MET A 412 -17.31 -6.50 5.99
CA MET A 412 -17.38 -5.15 5.42
C MET A 412 -18.82 -4.63 5.22
N ARG A 413 -19.80 -5.28 5.80
CA ARG A 413 -21.20 -4.87 5.65
C ARG A 413 -21.40 -3.43 6.15
N ASN A 414 -21.96 -2.57 5.30
CA ASN A 414 -22.21 -1.15 5.53
C ASN A 414 -20.95 -0.27 5.63
N MET A 415 -19.79 -0.78 5.24
CA MET A 415 -18.59 0.05 5.11
C MET A 415 -18.55 0.76 3.76
N PRO A 416 -18.04 2.01 3.71
CA PRO A 416 -17.81 2.69 2.44
C PRO A 416 -16.66 2.05 1.66
N PRO A 417 -16.65 2.17 0.33
CA PRO A 417 -15.51 1.76 -0.48
C PRO A 417 -14.27 2.60 -0.10
N ARG A 418 -13.08 2.02 -0.25
CA ARG A 418 -11.77 2.63 0.06
C ARG A 418 -11.54 2.96 1.54
N LEU A 419 -12.29 2.33 2.46
CA LEU A 419 -11.98 2.39 3.87
C LEU A 419 -10.69 1.62 4.12
N ILE A 420 -9.76 2.22 4.90
CA ILE A 420 -8.53 1.57 5.38
C ILE A 420 -8.66 1.46 6.89
N THR A 421 -8.48 0.26 7.43
CA THR A 421 -8.44 0.03 8.87
C THR A 421 -6.98 0.04 9.34
N TYR A 422 -6.65 0.92 10.27
CA TYR A 422 -5.32 1.05 10.88
C TYR A 422 -5.24 0.41 12.26
N SER A 423 -6.36 0.26 12.95
CA SER A 423 -6.42 -0.38 14.27
C SER A 423 -7.78 -1.01 14.51
N ILE A 424 -7.79 -2.09 15.29
CA ILE A 424 -8.99 -2.82 15.72
C ILE A 424 -8.95 -2.86 17.25
N LEU A 425 -10.00 -2.43 17.90
CA LEU A 425 -10.17 -2.46 19.36
C LEU A 425 -11.47 -3.17 19.70
N GLN A 426 -11.39 -4.36 20.29
CA GLN A 426 -12.54 -5.02 20.89
C GLN A 426 -12.74 -4.48 22.31
N ASP A 427 -13.95 -4.06 22.62
CA ASP A 427 -14.30 -3.48 23.92
C ASP A 427 -14.07 -4.49 25.06
N ALA A 428 -13.51 -4.02 26.18
CA ALA A 428 -13.18 -4.89 27.31
C ALA A 428 -14.40 -5.32 28.15
N ARG A 429 -15.51 -4.57 28.07
CA ARG A 429 -16.74 -4.84 28.83
C ARG A 429 -17.82 -5.53 27.98
N ASP A 430 -17.82 -5.25 26.68
CA ASP A 430 -18.76 -5.85 25.73
C ASP A 430 -18.00 -6.33 24.49
N VAL A 431 -17.63 -7.58 24.51
CA VAL A 431 -16.87 -8.24 23.44
C VAL A 431 -17.59 -8.29 22.09
N ASN A 432 -18.91 -8.01 22.04
CA ASN A 432 -19.65 -7.87 20.80
C ASN A 432 -19.40 -6.50 20.15
N THR A 433 -18.95 -5.53 20.96
CA THR A 433 -18.60 -4.20 20.48
C THR A 433 -17.13 -4.14 20.04
N ILE A 434 -16.93 -3.77 18.79
CA ILE A 434 -15.60 -3.56 18.17
C ILE A 434 -15.53 -2.17 17.57
N TYR A 435 -14.44 -1.48 17.81
CA TYR A 435 -14.12 -0.19 17.19
C TYR A 435 -12.99 -0.34 16.19
N LEU A 436 -13.08 0.38 15.07
CA LEU A 436 -12.02 0.48 14.06
C LEU A 436 -11.52 1.92 14.00
N GLY A 437 -10.21 2.09 14.10
CA GLY A 437 -9.53 3.30 13.68
C GLY A 437 -9.24 3.22 12.18
N THR A 438 -9.76 4.18 11.42
CA THR A 438 -9.72 4.13 9.96
C THR A 438 -9.25 5.45 9.34
N ASN A 439 -9.03 5.46 8.04
CA ASN A 439 -8.75 6.69 7.28
C ASN A 439 -9.93 7.68 7.22
N LEU A 440 -11.12 7.26 7.66
CA LEU A 440 -12.36 8.04 7.68
C LEU A 440 -12.93 8.22 9.10
N GLY A 441 -12.06 8.19 10.12
CA GLY A 441 -12.46 8.29 11.52
C GLY A 441 -12.71 6.94 12.17
N VAL A 442 -13.63 6.88 13.14
CA VAL A 442 -13.92 5.70 13.93
C VAL A 442 -15.19 5.02 13.45
N TYR A 443 -15.14 3.70 13.25
CA TYR A 443 -16.29 2.84 12.97
C TYR A 443 -16.55 1.91 14.14
N ARG A 444 -17.82 1.51 14.33
CA ARG A 444 -18.25 0.61 15.41
C ARG A 444 -19.08 -0.53 14.85
N SER A 445 -18.85 -1.72 15.37
CA SER A 445 -19.75 -2.87 15.30
C SER A 445 -20.28 -3.16 16.69
N VAL A 446 -21.52 -3.67 16.80
CA VAL A 446 -22.11 -4.18 18.05
C VAL A 446 -22.51 -5.66 17.91
N ASP A 447 -22.09 -6.29 16.83
CA ASP A 447 -22.43 -7.64 16.43
C ASP A 447 -21.18 -8.46 16.02
N ARG A 448 -20.05 -8.21 16.73
CA ARG A 448 -18.76 -8.88 16.49
C ARG A 448 -18.27 -8.77 15.04
N GLY A 449 -18.48 -7.61 14.42
CA GLY A 449 -17.99 -7.36 13.07
C GLY A 449 -18.92 -7.84 11.96
N ALA A 450 -20.13 -8.30 12.25
CA ALA A 450 -21.08 -8.70 11.21
C ALA A 450 -21.59 -7.50 10.41
N SER A 451 -21.69 -6.32 11.06
CA SER A 451 -22.02 -5.05 10.41
C SER A 451 -21.33 -3.88 11.10
N TRP A 452 -21.19 -2.77 10.36
CA TRP A 452 -20.46 -1.60 10.80
C TRP A 452 -21.23 -0.32 10.57
N ALA A 453 -21.03 0.66 11.45
CA ALA A 453 -21.54 2.01 11.30
C ALA A 453 -20.45 3.01 11.70
N PRO A 454 -20.35 4.20 11.07
CA PRO A 454 -19.53 5.27 11.59
C PRO A 454 -20.03 5.60 13.01
N VAL A 455 -19.10 5.84 13.92
CA VAL A 455 -19.43 6.15 15.33
C VAL A 455 -20.28 7.40 15.43
N TRP A 456 -20.13 8.28 14.46
CA TRP A 456 -20.95 9.47 14.34
C TRP A 456 -21.68 9.48 13.00
N THR A 457 -22.99 9.52 13.06
CA THR A 457 -23.85 9.90 11.93
C THR A 457 -24.35 11.30 12.17
N ALA A 458 -24.16 12.21 11.21
CA ALA A 458 -24.90 13.47 11.24
C ALA A 458 -26.39 13.14 11.48
N ALA A 459 -27.01 13.79 12.45
CA ALA A 459 -28.46 13.65 12.68
C ALA A 459 -29.14 13.70 11.31
N PRO A 460 -30.06 12.75 10.99
CA PRO A 460 -30.71 12.74 9.69
C PRO A 460 -31.32 14.11 9.48
N ALA A 461 -30.89 14.81 8.44
CA ALA A 461 -31.47 16.09 8.07
C ALA A 461 -32.97 15.88 7.98
N ALA A 462 -33.74 16.57 8.83
CA ALA A 462 -35.20 16.48 8.87
C ALA A 462 -35.73 16.57 7.44
N LYS A 463 -36.47 15.56 7.00
CA LYS A 463 -37.03 15.47 5.64
C LYS A 463 -37.69 16.81 5.31
N ALA A 464 -36.98 17.64 4.57
CA ALA A 464 -37.56 18.85 4.01
C ALA A 464 -38.70 18.43 3.06
N ARG A 465 -39.93 18.82 3.40
CA ARG A 465 -41.10 18.65 2.54
C ARG A 465 -40.79 19.18 1.15
N ALA A 466 -41.01 18.36 0.16
CA ALA A 466 -40.89 18.70 -1.25
C ALA A 466 -41.71 19.95 -1.58
N GLY A 467 -41.01 21.04 -1.87
CA GLY A 467 -41.57 22.30 -2.29
C GLY A 467 -40.66 23.02 -3.27
N LYS A 468 -41.06 22.99 -4.54
CA LYS A 468 -40.70 23.83 -5.70
C LYS A 468 -39.24 24.22 -5.92
N LYS A 469 -38.74 23.78 -7.07
CA LYS A 469 -37.46 24.16 -7.74
C LYS A 469 -37.24 25.67 -7.74
N ARG A 470 -36.14 26.12 -7.13
CA ARG A 470 -35.45 27.37 -7.44
C ARG A 470 -33.97 27.05 -7.63
N GLY A 471 -33.34 27.75 -8.58
CA GLY A 471 -31.99 27.53 -9.07
C GLY A 471 -30.89 27.74 -8.02
N PRO A 472 -29.61 27.50 -8.37
CA PRO A 472 -28.53 27.32 -7.42
C PRO A 472 -28.13 28.63 -6.75
N ALA A 473 -28.55 28.81 -5.50
CA ALA A 473 -27.98 29.82 -4.61
C ALA A 473 -26.94 29.17 -3.71
N ALA A 474 -25.78 29.81 -3.59
CA ALA A 474 -24.69 29.39 -2.73
C ALA A 474 -25.21 29.06 -1.31
N ARG A 475 -24.80 27.87 -0.78
CA ARG A 475 -25.07 27.48 0.60
C ARG A 475 -24.43 28.48 1.57
N PRO A 476 -25.15 29.06 2.52
CA PRO A 476 -24.52 29.76 3.62
C PRO A 476 -23.78 28.74 4.51
N ALA A 477 -22.49 29.00 4.77
CA ALA A 477 -21.72 28.25 5.76
C ALA A 477 -22.47 28.35 7.12
N VAL A 478 -22.64 27.19 7.77
CA VAL A 478 -23.14 27.14 9.15
C VAL A 478 -22.16 27.94 10.01
N ALA A 479 -22.61 29.05 10.58
CA ALA A 479 -21.77 29.91 11.39
C ALA A 479 -21.38 29.16 12.68
N ALA A 480 -20.07 28.89 12.86
CA ALA A 480 -19.52 28.32 14.09
C ALA A 480 -19.95 29.17 15.31
N LYS A 481 -20.20 28.53 16.45
CA LYS A 481 -20.49 29.26 17.71
C LYS A 481 -19.29 30.15 18.07
N PRO A 482 -19.52 31.35 18.64
CA PRO A 482 -18.42 32.20 19.08
C PRO A 482 -17.57 31.53 20.16
N ASN A 483 -16.24 31.58 20.01
CA ASN A 483 -15.26 31.06 20.97
C ASN A 483 -14.67 32.22 21.77
N ASP A 484 -14.66 32.11 23.08
CA ASP A 484 -14.24 33.19 23.98
C ASP A 484 -12.73 33.46 23.93
N THR A 485 -11.91 32.41 23.74
CA THR A 485 -10.47 32.56 23.53
C THR A 485 -10.17 33.32 22.23
N ILE A 486 -10.90 33.00 21.15
CA ILE A 486 -10.77 33.73 19.88
C ILE A 486 -11.22 35.18 20.05
N ARG A 487 -12.29 35.45 20.78
CA ARG A 487 -12.78 36.80 21.04
C ARG A 487 -11.74 37.63 21.80
N ARG A 488 -11.11 37.07 22.84
CA ARG A 488 -10.04 37.74 23.60
C ARG A 488 -8.80 37.97 22.74
N ALA A 489 -8.43 37.01 21.90
CA ALA A 489 -7.33 37.17 20.96
C ALA A 489 -7.63 38.24 19.88
N GLN A 490 -8.87 38.35 19.41
CA GLN A 490 -9.30 39.44 18.54
C GLN A 490 -9.22 40.80 19.25
N GLN A 491 -9.59 40.88 20.54
CA GLN A 491 -9.42 42.08 21.37
C GLN A 491 -7.95 42.46 21.50
N ALA A 492 -7.07 41.49 21.78
CA ALA A 492 -5.64 41.73 21.90
C ALA A 492 -5.01 42.17 20.56
N LEU A 493 -5.42 41.57 19.43
CA LEU A 493 -5.01 41.99 18.10
C LEU A 493 -5.46 43.43 17.77
N ASN A 494 -6.69 43.80 18.15
CA ASN A 494 -7.19 45.18 17.98
C ASN A 494 -6.39 46.15 18.86
N ALA A 495 -6.10 45.80 20.12
CA ALA A 495 -5.27 46.59 21.01
C ALA A 495 -3.83 46.76 20.50
N ALA A 496 -3.30 45.75 19.79
CA ALA A 496 -2.02 45.79 19.11
C ALA A 496 -2.05 46.48 17.72
N GLY A 497 -3.17 47.09 17.32
CA GLY A 497 -3.29 47.90 16.12
C GLY A 497 -3.67 47.16 14.83
N TYR A 498 -4.10 45.90 14.88
CA TYR A 498 -4.41 45.10 13.70
C TYR A 498 -5.85 45.25 13.18
N ASN A 499 -6.69 46.10 13.79
CA ASN A 499 -8.02 46.53 13.36
C ASN A 499 -8.92 45.47 12.72
N LEU A 500 -9.40 44.55 13.53
CA LEU A 500 -10.31 43.45 13.11
C LEU A 500 -11.81 43.85 13.10
N GLY A 501 -12.14 45.05 13.57
CA GLY A 501 -13.52 45.44 13.88
C GLY A 501 -13.99 44.82 15.21
N THR A 502 -15.31 44.58 15.34
CA THR A 502 -15.89 44.03 16.57
C THR A 502 -15.48 42.57 16.79
N PRO A 503 -14.90 42.24 17.96
CA PRO A 503 -14.50 40.87 18.28
C PRO A 503 -15.73 39.96 18.40
N ASP A 504 -15.91 39.08 17.43
CA ASP A 504 -17.07 38.20 17.32
C ASP A 504 -16.82 36.76 17.78
N GLY A 505 -15.59 36.45 18.17
CA GLY A 505 -15.18 35.10 18.60
C GLY A 505 -15.11 34.07 17.45
N ARG A 506 -14.95 34.53 16.18
CA ARG A 506 -14.90 33.68 15.01
C ARG A 506 -13.63 33.92 14.19
N ALA A 507 -12.98 32.84 13.76
CA ALA A 507 -11.79 32.93 12.90
C ALA A 507 -12.18 33.19 11.43
N GLY A 508 -12.63 34.40 11.12
CA GLY A 508 -12.97 34.83 9.77
C GLY A 508 -11.74 35.24 8.94
N VAL A 509 -11.97 35.63 7.68
CA VAL A 509 -10.89 36.03 6.73
C VAL A 509 -10.07 37.21 7.27
N LEU A 510 -10.70 38.20 7.86
CA LEU A 510 -10.04 39.35 8.45
C LEU A 510 -9.16 38.94 9.65
N THR A 511 -9.68 38.08 10.51
CA THR A 511 -8.95 37.53 11.66
C THR A 511 -7.72 36.73 11.20
N THR A 512 -7.86 35.87 10.19
CA THR A 512 -6.74 35.09 9.64
C THR A 512 -5.68 35.98 9.01
N LYS A 513 -6.08 37.03 8.30
CA LYS A 513 -5.14 38.02 7.69
C LYS A 513 -4.38 38.78 8.78
N ALA A 514 -5.06 39.26 9.80
CA ALA A 514 -4.44 39.97 10.92
C ALA A 514 -3.50 39.09 11.72
N LEU A 515 -3.89 37.81 11.96
CA LEU A 515 -3.03 36.83 12.62
C LEU A 515 -1.71 36.61 11.86
N ARG A 516 -1.78 36.37 10.55
CA ARG A 516 -0.57 36.20 9.74
C ARG A 516 0.35 37.43 9.81
N LYS A 517 -0.22 38.60 9.77
CA LYS A 517 0.55 39.85 9.90
C LYS A 517 1.18 39.95 11.29
N PHE A 518 0.41 39.75 12.36
CA PHE A 518 0.89 39.73 13.74
C PHE A 518 2.01 38.69 13.93
N GLN A 519 1.82 37.47 13.43
CA GLN A 519 2.81 36.39 13.50
C GLN A 519 4.12 36.81 12.79
N SER A 520 4.01 37.38 11.59
CA SER A 520 5.15 37.87 10.83
C SER A 520 5.87 39.01 11.57
N ASP A 521 5.14 39.98 12.08
CA ASP A 521 5.68 41.16 12.80
C ASP A 521 6.37 40.76 14.13
N ASN A 522 6.00 39.60 14.70
CA ASN A 522 6.58 39.06 15.93
C ASN A 522 7.51 37.85 15.70
N HIS A 523 8.00 37.65 14.47
CA HIS A 523 8.91 36.55 14.09
C HIS A 523 8.36 35.14 14.39
N LEU A 524 7.04 34.95 14.38
CA LEU A 524 6.37 33.68 14.51
C LEU A 524 6.04 33.07 13.13
N PRO A 525 5.88 31.75 13.02
CA PRO A 525 5.38 31.11 11.81
C PRO A 525 4.02 31.71 11.38
N ALA A 526 3.94 32.31 10.20
CA ALA A 526 2.75 33.02 9.71
C ALA A 526 1.63 32.05 9.28
N SER A 527 1.19 31.17 10.19
CA SER A 527 0.18 30.12 9.99
C SER A 527 -1.24 30.69 9.78
N GLY A 528 -1.51 31.87 10.32
CA GLY A 528 -2.87 32.46 10.39
C GLY A 528 -3.81 31.70 11.34
N LYS A 529 -3.26 30.92 12.27
CA LYS A 529 -4.01 30.14 13.27
C LYS A 529 -3.72 30.68 14.68
N PHE A 530 -4.66 30.49 15.60
CA PHE A 530 -4.48 30.76 17.03
C PHE A 530 -3.75 29.58 17.71
N ASP A 531 -2.48 29.38 17.36
CA ASP A 531 -1.63 28.40 18.03
C ASP A 531 -1.11 28.92 19.38
N GLY A 532 -0.54 28.02 20.22
CA GLY A 532 -0.10 28.34 21.55
C GLY A 532 0.96 29.44 21.61
N GLN A 533 1.86 29.52 20.62
CA GLN A 533 2.88 30.57 20.52
C GLN A 533 2.25 31.93 20.20
N THR A 534 1.28 31.94 19.30
CA THR A 534 0.52 33.15 18.93
C THR A 534 -0.32 33.68 20.10
N LEU A 535 -1.01 32.78 20.84
CA LEU A 535 -1.80 33.16 22.02
C LEU A 535 -0.90 33.68 23.16
N ALA A 536 0.26 33.07 23.39
CA ALA A 536 1.24 33.52 24.34
C ALA A 536 1.80 34.90 23.98
N ALA A 537 2.13 35.14 22.73
CA ALA A 537 2.61 36.43 22.23
C ALA A 537 1.53 37.51 22.30
N LEU A 538 0.25 37.14 22.20
CA LEU A 538 -0.90 38.05 22.43
C LEU A 538 -1.23 38.24 23.89
N HIS A 539 -0.54 37.58 24.84
CA HIS A 539 -0.84 37.55 26.27
C HIS A 539 -2.30 37.11 26.59
N VAL A 540 -2.83 36.21 25.75
CA VAL A 540 -4.19 35.65 25.91
C VAL A 540 -4.05 34.25 26.55
N ALA A 541 -4.39 34.15 27.82
CA ALA A 541 -4.54 32.85 28.47
C ALA A 541 -5.75 32.12 27.84
N PRO A 542 -5.68 30.82 27.59
CA PRO A 542 -6.89 30.04 27.25
C PRO A 542 -7.90 30.18 28.39
N ALA A 543 -9.19 30.26 28.09
CA ALA A 543 -10.23 30.40 29.09
C ALA A 543 -10.18 29.23 30.08
N SER A 544 -10.02 29.52 31.35
CA SER A 544 -10.19 28.55 32.44
C SER A 544 -11.69 28.24 32.50
N GLY A 545 -12.14 27.20 31.80
CA GLY A 545 -13.55 26.81 31.77
C GLY A 545 -14.12 26.50 30.38
N ASP A 546 -13.31 26.54 29.31
CA ASP A 546 -13.74 25.92 28.06
C ASP A 546 -13.88 24.41 28.34
N GLU A 547 -15.11 23.92 28.47
CA GLU A 547 -15.39 22.50 28.29
C GLU A 547 -14.71 22.12 26.99
N ALA A 548 -13.72 21.21 27.08
CA ALA A 548 -12.90 20.83 25.93
C ALA A 548 -13.82 20.45 24.78
N GLU A 549 -13.75 21.19 23.68
CA GLU A 549 -14.68 21.08 22.56
C GLU A 549 -14.75 19.61 22.13
N THR A 550 -15.93 19.04 22.26
CA THR A 550 -16.17 17.66 21.86
C THR A 550 -16.32 17.63 20.34
N ILE A 551 -15.40 16.96 19.67
CA ILE A 551 -15.37 16.86 18.20
C ILE A 551 -15.68 15.46 17.73
N VAL A 552 -16.03 15.36 16.46
CA VAL A 552 -16.13 14.11 15.72
C VAL A 552 -14.80 13.85 15.01
N LEU A 553 -14.27 12.64 15.15
CA LEU A 553 -13.08 12.23 14.42
C LEU A 553 -13.47 11.78 13.02
N SER A 554 -13.19 12.62 12.02
CA SER A 554 -13.37 12.33 10.59
C SER A 554 -12.04 12.11 9.85
N ASP A 555 -10.92 12.41 10.52
CA ASP A 555 -9.57 12.20 9.98
C ASP A 555 -9.04 10.82 10.34
N ALA A 556 -7.88 10.46 9.77
CA ALA A 556 -7.24 9.19 10.01
C ALA A 556 -6.93 8.93 11.50
N VAL A 557 -7.43 7.81 12.01
CA VAL A 557 -7.21 7.31 13.36
C VAL A 557 -6.21 6.16 13.29
N ASN A 558 -4.95 6.44 13.66
CA ASN A 558 -3.81 5.52 13.53
C ASN A 558 -3.86 4.36 14.54
N ALA A 559 -4.30 4.65 15.77
CA ALA A 559 -4.43 3.65 16.83
C ALA A 559 -5.61 3.97 17.76
N LEU A 560 -6.22 2.92 18.31
CA LEU A 560 -7.22 2.98 19.35
C LEU A 560 -6.74 2.21 20.56
N ALA A 561 -7.00 2.70 21.76
CA ALA A 561 -6.76 2.01 23.00
C ALA A 561 -7.90 2.25 23.99
N GLN A 562 -8.05 1.35 24.95
CA GLN A 562 -9.01 1.45 26.04
C GLN A 562 -8.29 1.33 27.37
N THR A 563 -8.67 2.16 28.33
CA THR A 563 -8.27 2.09 29.72
C THR A 563 -9.45 2.46 30.61
N VAL A 564 -9.20 2.82 31.84
CA VAL A 564 -10.21 3.28 32.81
C VAL A 564 -9.92 4.74 33.13
N ASP A 565 -10.94 5.58 33.19
CA ASP A 565 -10.82 6.94 33.69
C ASP A 565 -10.61 6.89 35.21
N PRO A 566 -9.49 7.43 35.76
CA PRO A 566 -9.17 7.33 37.20
C PRO A 566 -10.19 8.00 38.08
N GLY A 567 -10.85 9.04 37.61
CA GLY A 567 -11.82 9.81 38.40
C GLY A 567 -13.22 9.15 38.46
N THR A 568 -13.67 8.61 37.34
CA THR A 568 -15.05 8.07 37.22
C THR A 568 -15.10 6.55 37.23
N GLN A 569 -13.97 5.86 37.10
CA GLN A 569 -13.88 4.39 36.93
C GLN A 569 -14.65 3.86 35.71
N GLN A 570 -15.00 4.73 34.77
CA GLN A 570 -15.66 4.38 33.52
C GLN A 570 -14.61 4.04 32.45
N PRO A 571 -14.99 3.29 31.39
CA PRO A 571 -14.11 3.09 30.25
C PRO A 571 -13.65 4.43 29.69
N LEU A 572 -12.36 4.53 29.42
CA LEU A 572 -11.74 5.66 28.73
C LEU A 572 -11.15 5.15 27.42
N TYR A 573 -11.68 5.66 26.32
CA TYR A 573 -11.18 5.38 24.98
C TYR A 573 -10.20 6.45 24.55
N LEU A 574 -9.11 6.03 23.92
CA LEU A 574 -8.08 6.90 23.37
C LEU A 574 -7.94 6.67 21.88
N ALA A 575 -7.78 7.74 21.12
CA ALA A 575 -7.60 7.71 19.67
C ALA A 575 -6.37 8.53 19.26
N ALA A 576 -5.38 7.86 18.66
CA ALA A 576 -4.20 8.48 18.09
C ALA A 576 -4.46 8.92 16.66
N THR A 577 -4.16 10.17 16.34
CA THR A 577 -4.37 10.75 15.02
C THR A 577 -3.18 11.61 14.59
N ASN A 578 -3.16 12.03 13.33
CA ASN A 578 -2.19 13.02 12.86
C ASN A 578 -2.43 14.44 13.42
N LEU A 579 -3.58 14.66 14.08
CA LEU A 579 -3.93 15.93 14.74
C LEU A 579 -3.66 15.93 16.23
N GLY A 580 -3.35 14.78 16.82
CA GLY A 580 -3.08 14.60 18.24
C GLY A 580 -3.69 13.34 18.82
N LEU A 581 -3.65 13.25 20.14
CA LEU A 581 -4.35 12.24 20.93
C LEU A 581 -5.71 12.80 21.36
N PHE A 582 -6.72 11.97 21.26
CA PHE A 582 -8.07 12.29 21.71
C PHE A 582 -8.54 11.27 22.73
N ARG A 583 -9.43 11.70 23.64
CA ARG A 583 -10.07 10.84 24.63
C ARG A 583 -11.57 10.91 24.54
N SER A 584 -12.27 9.85 24.95
CA SER A 584 -13.71 9.80 25.07
C SER A 584 -14.14 8.81 26.16
N LEU A 585 -15.17 9.13 26.94
CA LEU A 585 -15.84 8.17 27.82
C LEU A 585 -16.90 7.36 27.08
N ASP A 586 -17.43 7.92 26.01
CA ASP A 586 -18.35 7.27 25.07
C ASP A 586 -18.04 7.79 23.64
N PRO A 587 -17.38 6.99 22.79
CA PRO A 587 -17.05 7.39 21.43
C PRO A 587 -18.24 7.90 20.61
N THR A 588 -19.46 7.49 20.96
CA THR A 588 -20.69 7.92 20.25
C THR A 588 -21.09 9.36 20.58
N GLN A 589 -20.59 9.92 21.68
CA GLN A 589 -20.81 11.28 22.12
C GLN A 589 -19.71 12.26 21.68
N GLY A 590 -18.66 11.74 21.04
CA GLY A 590 -17.55 12.52 20.51
C GLY A 590 -16.27 12.43 21.34
N TRP A 591 -15.28 13.22 20.95
CA TRP A 591 -13.90 13.13 21.41
C TRP A 591 -13.36 14.47 21.87
N GLN A 592 -12.56 14.46 22.92
CA GLN A 592 -11.86 15.63 23.46
C GLN A 592 -10.37 15.51 23.18
N LYS A 593 -9.76 16.57 22.66
CA LYS A 593 -8.33 16.59 22.38
C LYS A 593 -7.50 16.73 23.66
N LEU A 594 -6.44 15.91 23.76
CA LEU A 594 -5.40 16.06 24.76
C LEU A 594 -4.25 16.90 24.20
N SER A 595 -3.69 17.81 25.01
CA SER A 595 -2.62 18.70 24.56
C SER A 595 -1.26 18.16 24.97
N TYR A 596 -0.31 18.09 24.06
CA TYR A 596 1.08 17.76 24.31
C TYR A 596 1.98 18.99 24.57
N GLY A 597 1.39 20.20 24.69
CA GLY A 597 2.18 21.43 24.75
C GLY A 597 2.93 21.67 23.44
N SER A 598 4.26 21.73 23.49
CA SER A 598 5.11 22.03 22.32
C SER A 598 5.54 20.80 21.51
N PHE A 599 5.17 19.57 21.93
CA PHE A 599 5.55 18.35 21.22
C PHE A 599 4.74 18.16 19.93
N ASP A 600 5.31 17.40 18.98
CA ASP A 600 4.63 17.04 17.71
C ASP A 600 3.30 16.31 18.02
N PRO A 601 2.16 16.83 17.55
CA PRO A 601 0.88 16.22 17.84
C PRO A 601 0.63 14.91 17.09
N ARG A 602 1.35 14.62 16.00
CA ARG A 602 1.14 13.42 15.17
C ARG A 602 1.41 12.16 15.97
N THR A 603 0.35 11.56 16.50
CA THR A 603 0.39 10.37 17.32
C THR A 603 0.24 9.12 16.46
N THR A 604 1.15 8.18 16.61
CA THR A 604 1.22 6.97 15.78
C THR A 604 0.71 5.73 16.50
N CYS A 605 1.01 5.59 17.80
CA CYS A 605 0.58 4.45 18.61
C CYS A 605 0.33 4.85 20.05
N ILE A 606 -0.38 4.01 20.80
CA ILE A 606 -0.78 4.21 22.19
C ILE A 606 -0.49 2.92 22.96
N SER A 607 0.04 3.06 24.18
CA SER A 607 0.14 1.95 25.14
C SER A 607 -0.43 2.39 26.48
N THR A 608 -1.43 1.65 26.97
CA THR A 608 -2.10 1.88 28.26
C THR A 608 -1.86 0.71 29.20
N ASP A 609 -2.10 0.91 30.47
CA ASP A 609 -2.08 -0.11 31.49
C ASP A 609 -3.37 -0.01 32.31
N ALA A 610 -4.22 -1.02 32.25
CA ALA A 610 -5.49 -1.04 32.96
C ALA A 610 -5.32 -1.04 34.49
N GLN A 611 -4.20 -1.53 35.01
CA GLN A 611 -3.87 -1.51 36.45
C GLN A 611 -3.27 -0.18 36.91
N ASN A 612 -2.78 0.65 35.97
CA ASN A 612 -2.28 2.00 36.23
C ASN A 612 -2.80 2.96 35.13
N PRO A 613 -4.10 3.27 35.15
CA PRO A 613 -4.77 4.01 34.08
C PRO A 613 -4.31 5.47 33.95
N GLU A 614 -3.67 6.02 34.96
CA GLU A 614 -3.07 7.36 34.91
C GLU A 614 -1.85 7.42 33.98
N THR A 615 -1.19 6.28 33.74
CA THR A 615 0.00 6.19 32.91
C THR A 615 -0.34 5.84 31.47
N ILE A 616 -0.16 6.80 30.57
CA ILE A 616 -0.38 6.66 29.14
C ILE A 616 0.95 6.92 28.41
N TRP A 617 1.35 6.00 27.56
CA TRP A 617 2.51 6.16 26.68
C TRP A 617 2.03 6.32 25.25
N VAL A 618 2.63 7.25 24.50
CA VAL A 618 2.33 7.43 23.08
C VAL A 618 3.60 7.53 22.26
N GLY A 619 3.55 6.93 21.08
CA GLY A 619 4.54 7.14 20.05
C GLY A 619 4.13 8.29 19.15
N THR A 620 5.09 9.07 18.69
CA THR A 620 4.88 10.21 17.81
C THR A 620 5.68 10.09 16.53
N ALA A 621 5.32 10.89 15.53
CA ALA A 621 6.04 10.93 14.26
C ALA A 621 7.42 11.63 14.38
N ALA A 622 7.58 12.60 15.28
CA ALA A 622 8.80 13.41 15.36
C ALA A 622 9.14 13.95 16.77
N SER A 623 8.55 13.39 17.84
CA SER A 623 8.92 13.69 19.21
C SER A 623 9.33 12.44 20.02
N GLY A 624 9.51 11.30 19.35
CA GLY A 624 9.83 10.04 19.99
C GLY A 624 8.68 9.51 20.84
N VAL A 625 8.96 9.07 22.06
CA VAL A 625 7.98 8.57 23.03
C VAL A 625 7.64 9.63 24.05
N LEU A 626 6.35 9.90 24.24
CA LEU A 626 5.83 10.76 25.29
C LEU A 626 5.09 9.91 26.32
N VAL A 627 5.20 10.30 27.59
CA VAL A 627 4.49 9.66 28.70
C VAL A 627 3.71 10.72 29.49
N SER A 628 2.47 10.37 29.82
CA SER A 628 1.68 11.04 30.84
C SER A 628 1.58 10.13 32.08
N ARG A 629 1.60 10.70 33.25
CA ARG A 629 1.42 9.99 34.56
C ARG A 629 0.18 10.50 35.32
N ASP A 630 -0.61 11.33 34.67
CA ASP A 630 -1.78 12.03 35.23
C ASP A 630 -3.01 11.95 34.27
N ALA A 631 -3.16 10.82 33.59
CA ALA A 631 -4.25 10.54 32.67
C ALA A 631 -4.34 11.54 31.48
N GLY A 632 -3.19 12.00 30.99
CA GLY A 632 -3.09 12.84 29.81
C GLY A 632 -3.18 14.35 30.06
N LYS A 633 -3.10 14.81 31.30
CA LYS A 633 -3.11 16.23 31.63
C LYS A 633 -1.77 16.90 31.33
N THR A 634 -0.66 16.23 31.68
CA THR A 634 0.70 16.67 31.37
C THR A 634 1.49 15.56 30.66
N TRP A 635 2.50 15.96 29.90
CA TRP A 635 3.31 15.05 29.08
C TRP A 635 4.78 15.38 29.22
N GLU A 636 5.59 14.35 29.33
CA GLU A 636 7.05 14.43 29.28
C GLU A 636 7.59 13.53 28.16
N ARG A 637 8.71 13.90 27.57
CA ARG A 637 9.40 13.08 26.59
C ARG A 637 10.39 12.14 27.28
N LEU A 638 10.32 10.86 26.99
CA LEU A 638 11.35 9.91 27.43
C LEU A 638 12.61 10.08 26.58
N SER A 639 13.74 10.38 27.24
CA SER A 639 15.05 10.44 26.60
C SER A 639 15.53 9.04 26.19
N GLY A 640 16.35 8.93 25.14
CA GLY A 640 16.95 7.66 24.70
C GLY A 640 16.24 6.94 23.56
N VAL A 641 14.98 7.32 23.21
CA VAL A 641 14.37 6.99 21.92
C VAL A 641 14.46 8.24 21.04
N PRO A 642 15.12 8.16 19.85
CA PRO A 642 15.36 9.33 19.02
C PRO A 642 14.06 9.89 18.42
N THR A 643 14.11 11.16 18.04
CA THR A 643 12.98 11.89 17.45
C THR A 643 12.94 11.82 15.93
N GLU A 644 14.04 11.43 15.30
CA GLU A 644 14.23 11.42 13.84
C GLU A 644 13.52 10.27 13.13
N ALA A 645 13.10 9.26 13.89
CA ALA A 645 12.37 8.13 13.36
C ALA A 645 10.99 8.00 13.99
N PRO A 646 9.91 7.90 13.21
CA PRO A 646 8.58 7.62 13.71
C PRO A 646 8.57 6.38 14.62
N VAL A 647 7.86 6.47 15.74
CA VAL A 647 7.60 5.34 16.63
C VAL A 647 6.41 4.57 16.06
N ASN A 648 6.60 3.31 15.69
CA ASN A 648 5.54 2.49 15.11
C ASN A 648 4.71 1.77 16.17
N VAL A 649 5.37 1.28 17.22
CA VAL A 649 4.73 0.45 18.25
C VAL A 649 5.40 0.63 19.60
N ILE A 650 4.60 0.56 20.65
CA ILE A 650 5.02 0.50 22.07
C ILE A 650 4.32 -0.69 22.70
N ALA A 651 5.09 -1.62 23.24
CA ALA A 651 4.58 -2.72 24.07
C ALA A 651 5.12 -2.59 25.50
N ARG A 652 4.21 -2.54 26.48
CA ARG A 652 4.55 -2.50 27.90
C ARG A 652 4.20 -3.82 28.55
N ASP A 653 5.09 -4.31 29.41
CA ASP A 653 4.80 -5.48 30.23
C ASP A 653 3.86 -5.08 31.38
N THR A 654 2.66 -5.62 31.37
CA THR A 654 1.63 -5.30 32.38
C THR A 654 1.92 -5.93 33.73
N THR A 655 2.76 -6.96 33.78
CA THR A 655 3.17 -7.65 35.03
C THR A 655 4.45 -7.04 35.62
N ARG A 656 5.41 -6.70 34.73
CA ARG A 656 6.69 -6.07 35.10
C ARG A 656 6.73 -4.64 34.56
N ARG A 657 6.10 -3.74 35.24
CA ARG A 657 5.80 -2.35 34.80
C ARG A 657 7.00 -1.53 34.34
N ASN A 658 8.21 -1.90 34.79
CA ASN A 658 9.44 -1.24 34.38
C ASN A 658 9.93 -1.68 32.99
N TYR A 659 9.38 -2.77 32.45
CA TYR A 659 9.76 -3.27 31.13
C TYR A 659 8.87 -2.68 30.04
N ALA A 660 9.50 -2.10 29.06
CA ALA A 660 8.83 -1.63 27.84
C ALA A 660 9.74 -1.78 26.62
N TYR A 661 9.08 -1.95 25.47
CA TYR A 661 9.71 -2.15 24.18
C TYR A 661 9.13 -1.16 23.18
N VAL A 662 9.99 -0.61 22.34
CA VAL A 662 9.61 0.39 21.32
C VAL A 662 10.20 0.00 19.99
N GLY A 663 9.33 -0.15 18.99
CA GLY A 663 9.70 -0.30 17.59
C GLY A 663 9.61 1.05 16.87
N THR A 664 10.68 1.43 16.20
CA THR A 664 10.71 2.60 15.33
C THR A 664 10.97 2.19 13.88
N LYS A 665 10.86 3.14 12.96
CA LYS A 665 11.17 2.92 11.55
C LYS A 665 12.65 2.59 11.28
N GLN A 666 13.52 2.69 12.28
CA GLN A 666 14.97 2.49 12.11
C GLN A 666 15.56 1.43 13.05
N ALA A 667 14.99 1.25 14.23
CA ALA A 667 15.55 0.37 15.25
C ALA A 667 14.53 -0.04 16.31
N PHE A 668 14.89 -1.04 17.07
CA PHE A 668 14.21 -1.50 18.28
C PHE A 668 14.87 -0.93 19.53
N TYR A 669 14.07 -0.56 20.53
CA TYR A 669 14.54 -0.06 21.81
C TYR A 669 13.85 -0.80 22.96
N MET A 670 14.55 -0.97 24.05
CA MET A 670 14.04 -1.65 25.24
C MET A 670 14.50 -0.93 26.51
N THR A 671 13.62 -0.86 27.51
CA THR A 671 13.92 -0.40 28.85
C THR A 671 13.54 -1.45 29.90
N LYS A 672 14.25 -1.48 31.03
CA LYS A 672 13.95 -2.31 32.22
C LYS A 672 13.71 -1.46 33.47
N ASP A 673 13.67 -0.16 33.33
CA ASP A 673 13.58 0.83 34.43
C ASP A 673 12.52 1.91 34.17
N GLY A 674 11.48 1.57 33.40
CA GLY A 674 10.34 2.46 33.15
C GLY A 674 10.66 3.62 32.21
N GLY A 675 11.68 3.49 31.38
CA GLY A 675 12.07 4.49 30.39
C GLY A 675 13.17 5.44 30.83
N ALA A 676 13.79 5.22 32.00
CA ALA A 676 14.91 6.02 32.44
C ALA A 676 16.17 5.75 31.60
N ASN A 677 16.43 4.49 31.28
CA ASN A 677 17.50 4.07 30.38
C ASN A 677 16.97 3.15 29.27
N TRP A 678 17.57 3.26 28.09
CA TRP A 678 17.18 2.48 26.91
C TRP A 678 18.37 1.74 26.31
N SER A 679 18.16 0.47 26.01
CA SER A 679 19.05 -0.35 25.19
C SER A 679 18.57 -0.32 23.76
N ARG A 680 19.41 0.16 22.84
CA ARG A 680 19.14 0.10 21.41
C ARG A 680 19.42 -1.31 20.88
N ARG A 681 18.58 -1.79 19.96
CA ARG A 681 18.65 -3.12 19.35
C ARG A 681 18.29 -4.28 20.30
N GLY A 682 17.96 -4.03 21.57
CA GLY A 682 17.68 -5.12 22.51
C GLY A 682 18.78 -6.18 22.57
N GLY A 683 20.08 -5.78 22.48
CA GLY A 683 21.22 -6.67 22.40
C GLY A 683 21.68 -6.94 20.97
N ASN A 684 21.05 -7.86 20.22
CA ASN A 684 21.53 -8.33 18.92
C ASN A 684 20.54 -8.18 17.74
N LEU A 685 19.40 -7.50 17.90
CA LEU A 685 18.48 -7.25 16.77
C LEU A 685 19.14 -6.43 15.66
N PRO A 686 18.79 -6.66 14.38
CA PRO A 686 19.28 -5.83 13.28
C PRO A 686 18.69 -4.42 13.34
N PHE A 687 19.26 -3.48 12.60
CA PHE A 687 18.60 -2.22 12.29
C PHE A 687 17.48 -2.45 11.27
N GLY A 688 16.37 -1.74 11.42
CA GLY A 688 15.25 -1.88 10.50
C GLY A 688 13.96 -1.29 11.02
N ASP A 689 12.88 -1.51 10.26
CA ASP A 689 11.54 -0.99 10.49
C ASP A 689 10.75 -1.99 11.36
N PHE A 690 10.74 -1.79 12.68
CA PHE A 690 10.00 -2.63 13.62
C PHE A 690 8.56 -2.15 13.74
N THR A 691 7.64 -2.95 13.28
CA THR A 691 6.22 -2.60 13.09
C THR A 691 5.30 -3.21 14.14
N SER A 692 5.71 -4.30 14.77
CA SER A 692 4.92 -5.00 15.78
C SER A 692 5.79 -5.61 16.88
N ILE A 693 5.28 -5.60 18.11
CA ILE A 693 5.90 -6.21 19.28
C ILE A 693 4.81 -6.93 20.07
N LEU A 694 5.06 -8.17 20.44
CA LEU A 694 4.12 -9.00 21.17
C LEU A 694 4.81 -9.62 22.39
N ILE A 695 4.29 -9.37 23.59
CA ILE A 695 4.75 -9.97 24.85
C ILE A 695 3.83 -11.14 25.16
N ASN A 696 4.39 -12.31 25.47
CA ASN A 696 3.58 -13.45 25.89
C ASN A 696 2.98 -13.20 27.28
N PRO A 697 1.64 -13.08 27.43
CA PRO A 697 1.03 -12.73 28.69
C PRO A 697 1.16 -13.83 29.78
N ARG A 698 1.42 -15.09 29.39
CA ARG A 698 1.67 -16.21 30.33
C ARG A 698 3.15 -16.36 30.71
N ASN A 699 4.04 -15.86 29.83
CA ASN A 699 5.48 -15.85 30.07
C ASN A 699 6.08 -14.54 29.56
N PRO A 700 6.09 -13.47 30.37
CA PRO A 700 6.55 -12.16 29.94
C PRO A 700 8.03 -12.09 29.56
N GLU A 701 8.83 -13.12 29.82
CA GLU A 701 10.21 -13.24 29.32
C GLU A 701 10.25 -13.53 27.82
N GLU A 702 9.18 -14.11 27.30
CA GLU A 702 9.03 -14.39 25.87
C GLU A 702 8.43 -13.18 25.16
N VAL A 703 9.21 -12.61 24.24
CA VAL A 703 8.85 -11.41 23.48
C VAL A 703 9.11 -11.66 21.99
N PHE A 704 8.19 -11.20 21.16
CA PHE A 704 8.31 -11.28 19.69
C PHE A 704 8.40 -9.89 19.10
N ALA A 705 9.19 -9.74 18.03
CA ALA A 705 9.31 -8.51 17.27
C ALA A 705 9.17 -8.80 15.77
N GLY A 706 8.25 -8.10 15.13
CA GLY A 706 8.06 -8.11 13.68
C GLY A 706 8.82 -6.95 13.03
N ASN A 707 9.59 -7.27 12.00
CA ASN A 707 10.37 -6.31 11.24
C ASN A 707 9.92 -6.35 9.78
N ALA A 708 9.55 -5.19 9.21
CA ALA A 708 9.14 -5.09 7.83
C ALA A 708 10.35 -4.96 6.87
N TYR A 709 11.40 -4.28 7.30
CA TYR A 709 12.62 -4.04 6.50
C TYR A 709 13.84 -4.03 7.40
N GLN A 710 14.76 -4.94 7.17
CA GLN A 710 16.10 -4.92 7.76
C GLN A 710 17.02 -4.04 6.91
N THR A 711 17.87 -3.25 7.55
CA THR A 711 18.83 -2.41 6.83
C THR A 711 19.85 -3.29 6.11
N GLY A 712 19.95 -3.16 4.79
CA GLY A 712 20.87 -3.93 3.94
C GLY A 712 20.31 -5.27 3.43
N GLU A 713 19.09 -5.66 3.80
CA GLU A 713 18.40 -6.86 3.31
C GLU A 713 17.03 -6.55 2.70
N ILE A 714 16.52 -7.51 1.93
CA ILE A 714 15.23 -7.36 1.18
C ILE A 714 14.02 -7.74 2.05
N GLY A 715 14.14 -8.03 3.25
CA GLY A 715 13.03 -8.37 4.14
C GLY A 715 13.36 -8.03 5.56
N GLY A 716 12.41 -8.25 6.43
CA GLY A 716 12.59 -8.11 7.84
C GLY A 716 12.70 -9.47 8.52
N GLY A 717 11.56 -9.94 9.04
CA GLY A 717 11.43 -11.25 9.70
C GLY A 717 10.76 -11.16 11.04
N VAL A 718 10.58 -12.34 11.65
CA VAL A 718 10.06 -12.48 13.01
C VAL A 718 11.18 -12.89 13.94
N TYR A 719 11.37 -12.11 14.99
CA TYR A 719 12.38 -12.36 16.02
C TYR A 719 11.71 -12.74 17.34
N ARG A 720 12.32 -13.65 18.08
CA ARG A 720 11.87 -14.12 19.39
C ARG A 720 12.98 -13.97 20.41
N SER A 721 12.63 -13.47 21.57
CA SER A 721 13.45 -13.48 22.79
C SER A 721 12.80 -14.35 23.84
N VAL A 722 13.57 -15.06 24.65
CA VAL A 722 13.12 -15.85 25.81
C VAL A 722 13.71 -15.33 27.13
N ASN A 723 14.33 -14.16 27.08
CA ASN A 723 15.01 -13.52 28.23
C ASN A 723 14.69 -12.01 28.28
N SER A 724 13.45 -11.65 28.03
CA SER A 724 12.93 -10.29 28.11
C SER A 724 13.67 -9.31 27.19
N GLY A 725 14.03 -9.74 25.97
CA GLY A 725 14.66 -8.89 24.97
C GLY A 725 16.16 -8.69 25.14
N SER A 726 16.83 -9.47 26.01
CA SER A 726 18.28 -9.37 26.20
C SER A 726 19.06 -10.00 25.04
N THR A 727 18.52 -11.09 24.47
CA THR A 727 19.01 -11.71 23.22
C THR A 727 17.83 -12.16 22.39
N TRP A 728 18.04 -12.22 21.08
CA TRP A 728 17.02 -12.55 20.09
C TRP A 728 17.52 -13.61 19.11
N SER A 729 16.59 -14.45 18.65
CA SER A 729 16.78 -15.37 17.53
C SER A 729 15.69 -15.13 16.49
N ARG A 730 16.01 -15.37 15.24
CA ARG A 730 15.07 -15.30 14.13
C ARG A 730 14.32 -16.64 14.06
N ILE A 731 12.99 -16.60 13.95
CA ILE A 731 12.15 -17.79 13.93
C ILE A 731 11.48 -18.06 12.58
N ASP A 732 11.42 -17.10 11.66
CA ASP A 732 10.91 -17.36 10.31
C ASP A 732 11.95 -18.14 9.50
N PRO A 733 11.55 -19.19 8.75
CA PRO A 733 12.48 -20.07 8.06
C PRO A 733 13.19 -19.31 6.93
N LYS A 734 14.54 -19.23 6.99
CA LYS A 734 15.35 -18.70 5.88
C LYS A 734 15.42 -19.66 4.70
N GLU A 735 15.35 -20.96 4.96
CA GLU A 735 15.51 -22.02 3.97
C GLU A 735 14.24 -22.32 3.19
N HIS A 736 13.08 -22.13 3.80
CA HIS A 736 11.79 -22.19 3.13
C HIS A 736 11.40 -20.76 2.72
N ARG A 737 11.52 -20.45 1.46
CA ARG A 737 11.20 -19.13 0.92
C ARG A 737 9.73 -18.81 1.17
N LEU A 738 9.48 -18.03 2.23
CA LEU A 738 8.15 -17.47 2.45
C LEU A 738 7.85 -16.46 1.34
N PRO A 739 6.62 -16.37 0.85
CA PRO A 739 6.24 -15.40 -0.17
C PRO A 739 6.56 -13.95 0.21
N SER A 740 6.53 -13.61 1.50
CA SER A 740 6.97 -12.31 2.00
C SER A 740 7.51 -12.42 3.41
N GLN A 741 8.69 -11.86 3.65
CA GLN A 741 9.30 -11.73 4.99
C GLN A 741 9.14 -10.32 5.57
N ARG A 742 8.35 -9.46 4.94
CA ARG A 742 8.05 -8.12 5.43
C ARG A 742 6.88 -8.19 6.41
N ILE A 743 7.19 -8.17 7.71
CA ILE A 743 6.23 -8.43 8.78
C ILE A 743 5.65 -7.13 9.30
N TRP A 744 4.33 -7.05 9.45
CA TRP A 744 3.61 -5.86 9.88
C TRP A 744 2.77 -6.03 11.15
N ALA A 745 2.23 -7.22 11.39
CA ALA A 745 1.39 -7.49 12.53
C ALA A 745 1.72 -8.83 13.16
N LEU A 746 1.61 -8.91 14.48
CA LEU A 746 1.73 -10.13 15.27
C LEU A 746 0.56 -10.22 16.23
N ALA A 747 -0.02 -11.41 16.40
CA ALA A 747 -1.03 -11.68 17.41
C ALA A 747 -0.94 -13.15 17.88
N PHE A 748 -1.23 -13.39 19.15
CA PHE A 748 -1.50 -14.75 19.63
C PHE A 748 -2.98 -15.10 19.46
N ASP A 749 -3.27 -16.36 19.36
CA ASP A 749 -4.62 -16.85 19.71
C ASP A 749 -4.94 -16.46 21.15
N SER A 750 -6.16 -16.02 21.41
CA SER A 750 -6.56 -15.51 22.73
C SER A 750 -6.59 -16.59 23.83
N GLN A 751 -6.82 -17.84 23.45
CA GLN A 751 -6.91 -18.99 24.37
C GLN A 751 -5.70 -19.91 24.24
N ASP A 752 -5.16 -20.08 23.03
CA ASP A 752 -3.98 -20.90 22.74
C ASP A 752 -2.79 -20.04 22.28
N GLN A 753 -1.99 -19.57 23.23
CA GLN A 753 -0.76 -18.81 22.93
C GLN A 753 0.35 -19.67 22.32
N ASN A 754 0.07 -20.93 21.99
CA ASN A 754 0.95 -21.73 21.16
C ASN A 754 0.78 -21.45 19.66
N THR A 755 -0.28 -20.74 19.30
CA THR A 755 -0.53 -20.33 17.91
C THR A 755 -0.21 -18.84 17.74
N LEU A 756 0.72 -18.54 16.83
CA LEU A 756 1.12 -17.18 16.45
C LEU A 756 0.56 -16.85 15.07
N PHE A 757 -0.12 -15.72 14.96
CA PHE A 757 -0.55 -15.13 13.70
C PHE A 757 0.40 -14.02 13.31
N VAL A 758 0.85 -14.04 12.04
CA VAL A 758 1.85 -13.11 11.51
C VAL A 758 1.30 -12.47 10.25
N GLY A 759 1.04 -11.16 10.29
CA GLY A 759 0.61 -10.38 9.15
C GLY A 759 1.80 -9.89 8.33
N SER A 760 1.77 -10.16 7.04
CA SER A 760 2.84 -9.80 6.12
C SER A 760 2.38 -8.83 5.03
N HIS A 761 3.33 -8.15 4.41
CA HIS A 761 3.11 -7.45 3.16
C HIS A 761 3.08 -8.48 2.02
N SER A 762 2.10 -8.47 1.17
CA SER A 762 2.05 -9.29 -0.07
C SER A 762 1.93 -10.82 0.11
N ALA A 763 1.63 -11.32 1.33
CA ALA A 763 1.36 -12.75 1.53
C ALA A 763 0.30 -13.03 2.61
N GLY A 764 -0.49 -12.01 2.98
CA GLY A 764 -1.59 -12.14 3.93
C GLY A 764 -1.14 -12.49 5.34
N VAL A 765 -1.83 -13.45 5.95
CA VAL A 765 -1.60 -13.91 7.32
C VAL A 765 -0.98 -15.31 7.30
N TYR A 766 0.17 -15.45 7.95
CA TYR A 766 0.75 -16.74 8.28
C TYR A 766 0.18 -17.23 9.61
N VAL A 767 -0.04 -18.53 9.71
CA VAL A 767 -0.36 -19.23 10.96
C VAL A 767 0.82 -20.12 11.30
N VAL A 768 1.32 -19.98 12.50
CA VAL A 768 2.50 -20.70 13.00
C VAL A 768 2.09 -21.45 14.26
N PRO A 769 1.72 -22.74 14.17
CA PRO A 769 1.43 -23.53 15.35
C PRO A 769 2.74 -23.85 16.10
N ARG A 770 2.70 -23.77 17.40
CA ARG A 770 3.80 -24.22 18.25
C ARG A 770 3.95 -25.74 18.10
N GLY A 771 5.11 -26.21 17.65
CA GLY A 771 5.38 -27.65 17.53
C GLY A 771 5.18 -28.36 18.87
N SER A 772 4.45 -29.47 18.89
CA SER A 772 4.47 -30.39 20.02
C SER A 772 5.89 -30.94 20.12
N SER A 773 6.59 -30.65 21.21
CA SER A 773 7.84 -31.30 21.54
C SER A 773 7.58 -32.79 21.81
N THR A 774 7.48 -33.62 20.78
CA THR A 774 7.76 -35.04 20.90
C THR A 774 9.27 -35.17 21.10
N VAL A 775 9.70 -35.04 22.34
CA VAL A 775 10.97 -35.63 22.75
C VAL A 775 10.77 -37.12 22.60
N THR A 776 11.15 -37.66 21.45
CA THR A 776 11.47 -39.08 21.35
C THR A 776 12.72 -39.29 22.20
N ALA A 777 12.49 -39.69 23.44
CA ALA A 777 13.54 -40.31 24.21
C ALA A 777 13.99 -41.53 23.40
N SER A 778 15.13 -41.41 22.72
CA SER A 778 15.87 -42.53 22.21
C SER A 778 16.35 -43.31 23.45
N SER A 779 15.65 -44.35 23.81
CA SER A 779 16.15 -45.39 24.67
C SER A 779 17.34 -46.08 23.95
N GLN A 780 18.50 -45.92 24.52
CA GLN A 780 19.55 -46.92 24.30
C GLN A 780 19.12 -48.29 24.75
#